data_26955ff920f193bdfbed18a6faf97b89
#
_entry.id   26955ff920f193bdfbed18a6faf97b89
#
_cell.length_a   1.000
_cell.length_b   1.000
_cell.length_c   1.000
_cell.angle_alpha   90.00
_cell.angle_beta   90.00
_cell.angle_gamma   90.00
#
_symmetry.space_group_name_H-M   'P 1'
#
loop_
_entity.id
_entity.type
_entity.pdbx_description
1 polymer ?
#
loop_
_entity_poly.entity_id
_entity_poly.type
_entity_poly.pdbx_seq_one_letter_code
_entity_poly.pdbx_strand_id
1 'polypeptide(L)'
;MLVLAGAGSGKTRVITFRIAHLLAQGVPAKAICAVTFTNKAAEEMRERIAHLLGDKKLANELTIGTFHALGLQILRQERKALGMPRGFAIYDQSDQLGVVREAMRSIHDGDRRYDAKAVQTRISLAKNAFIAPDEFEGNPADDYDQITKHVYPKYQEALRAFGAFDFDDLIVEPVRLWERDDDARERWASRFHFVMVDEFQDTNRAQLRMVQGLVAKTNNLVVVGDDDQSIYSWRGADPTNILGFDRVFEGAKIVKLEQNYRSTKRILAAANQVIANNKNRHGKTLWSQHADGDIITHAVAATAEDEAKWVAQEIRRLQKEGRRWSDVAVLYRSNIQSKILEEELRVAEVPYVMYGGQQFFERKEVKDVIAYLRVALNPKDELALRRVINYPARGVGATTVEKLVTASQAGHTTLWDALPTTEVHGAARNGITEFVTVVERVKASLDGGHNLVETVKTMIQDIGLYDDLRMAAASGSAAQRRIDNVEGLLGSLQRFLDRGKGVDALAEYLRHLSLESKDDKEDDTGEKVILTTLHGAKGLEFPVCFMIGLEEELLPHARTLQPQATDVTDADHATDISEERRLCYVGITRAQRKLYLTRACTRVSRGRLIPRTPSRFLLEIPDELLEVRDLGEEARQKVPKDEVRSFFANFSFDD
;
A
#
# COMPACT_ATOMS: atom_id res chain seq x y z
N MET A 1 -17.30 -6.70 21.36
CA MET A 1 -16.10 -6.72 22.22
C MET A 1 -14.94 -6.08 21.48
N LEU A 2 -14.21 -5.18 22.11
CA LEU A 2 -12.96 -4.60 21.64
C LEU A 2 -11.79 -5.21 22.42
N VAL A 3 -10.79 -5.74 21.72
CA VAL A 3 -9.52 -6.19 22.30
C VAL A 3 -8.45 -5.17 21.95
N LEU A 4 -8.08 -4.35 22.90
CA LEU A 4 -6.98 -3.40 22.79
C LEU A 4 -5.66 -4.15 23.02
N ALA A 5 -4.99 -4.47 21.94
CA ALA A 5 -3.83 -5.34 21.95
C ALA A 5 -2.59 -4.56 21.48
N GLY A 6 -1.68 -4.23 22.40
CA GLY A 6 -0.48 -3.47 22.09
C GLY A 6 0.45 -4.15 21.09
N ALA A 7 1.51 -3.47 20.68
CA ALA A 7 2.51 -4.04 19.78
C ALA A 7 3.05 -5.36 20.36
N GLY A 8 3.18 -6.40 19.53
CA GLY A 8 3.76 -7.69 19.94
C GLY A 8 2.98 -8.47 21.01
N SER A 9 1.71 -8.12 21.28
CA SER A 9 0.85 -8.82 22.27
C SER A 9 0.06 -10.00 21.68
N GLY A 10 0.20 -10.28 20.38
CA GLY A 10 -0.45 -11.41 19.74
C GLY A 10 -1.86 -11.12 19.19
N LYS A 11 -2.12 -9.92 18.67
CA LYS A 11 -3.40 -9.50 18.05
C LYS A 11 -4.04 -10.58 17.17
N THR A 12 -3.36 -10.98 16.12
CA THR A 12 -3.85 -11.99 15.16
C THR A 12 -4.10 -13.35 15.82
N ARG A 13 -3.33 -13.68 16.87
CA ARG A 13 -3.53 -14.92 17.64
C ARG A 13 -4.89 -14.95 18.36
N VAL A 14 -5.35 -13.82 18.86
CA VAL A 14 -6.68 -13.70 19.49
C VAL A 14 -7.77 -14.13 18.52
N ILE A 15 -7.74 -13.60 17.29
CA ILE A 15 -8.74 -13.90 16.25
C ILE A 15 -8.67 -15.37 15.84
N THR A 16 -7.46 -15.88 15.55
CA THR A 16 -7.29 -17.27 15.09
C THR A 16 -7.75 -18.29 16.14
N PHE A 17 -7.41 -18.08 17.41
CA PHE A 17 -7.86 -18.95 18.50
C PHE A 17 -9.36 -18.85 18.75
N ARG A 18 -9.94 -17.65 18.63
CA ARG A 18 -11.39 -17.48 18.76
C ARG A 18 -12.13 -18.22 17.65
N ILE A 19 -11.67 -18.14 16.41
CA ILE A 19 -12.27 -18.88 15.28
C ILE A 19 -12.18 -20.38 15.52
N ALA A 20 -10.99 -20.88 15.89
CA ALA A 20 -10.80 -22.29 16.20
C ALA A 20 -11.73 -22.77 17.32
N HIS A 21 -11.89 -21.95 18.38
CA HIS A 21 -12.80 -22.24 19.48
C HIS A 21 -14.27 -22.31 19.05
N LEU A 22 -14.74 -21.35 18.24
CA LEU A 22 -16.11 -21.34 17.70
C LEU A 22 -16.40 -22.58 16.85
N LEU A 23 -15.45 -22.96 15.99
CA LEU A 23 -15.56 -24.17 15.16
C LEU A 23 -15.60 -25.44 16.04
N ALA A 24 -14.78 -25.52 17.09
CA ALA A 24 -14.79 -26.62 18.04
C ALA A 24 -16.09 -26.73 18.83
N GLN A 25 -16.82 -25.61 18.98
CA GLN A 25 -18.17 -25.58 19.55
C GLN A 25 -19.29 -25.91 18.56
N GLY A 26 -18.95 -26.26 17.33
CA GLY A 26 -19.93 -26.64 16.29
C GLY A 26 -20.53 -25.47 15.52
N VAL A 27 -19.98 -24.25 15.63
CA VAL A 27 -20.41 -23.12 14.80
C VAL A 27 -20.02 -23.40 13.34
N PRO A 28 -20.96 -23.32 12.38
CA PRO A 28 -20.66 -23.55 10.99
C PRO A 28 -19.61 -22.54 10.45
N ALA A 29 -18.59 -23.01 9.74
CA ALA A 29 -17.53 -22.15 9.19
C ALA A 29 -18.08 -21.01 8.33
N LYS A 30 -19.13 -21.27 7.54
CA LYS A 30 -19.80 -20.27 6.69
C LYS A 30 -20.51 -19.14 7.47
N ALA A 31 -20.75 -19.33 8.76
CA ALA A 31 -21.35 -18.33 9.65
C ALA A 31 -20.29 -17.41 10.29
N ILE A 32 -19.01 -17.62 10.00
CA ILE A 32 -17.89 -16.86 10.57
C ILE A 32 -17.24 -16.02 9.47
N CYS A 33 -17.08 -14.71 9.75
CA CYS A 33 -16.37 -13.76 8.91
C CYS A 33 -15.20 -13.13 9.68
N ALA A 34 -14.02 -13.11 9.09
CA ALA A 34 -12.86 -12.41 9.63
C ALA A 34 -12.28 -11.47 8.57
N VAL A 35 -12.12 -10.20 8.93
CA VAL A 35 -11.67 -9.15 8.01
C VAL A 35 -10.37 -8.56 8.54
N THR A 36 -9.42 -8.36 7.62
CA THR A 36 -8.12 -7.71 7.89
C THR A 36 -7.80 -6.70 6.77
N PHE A 37 -6.63 -6.05 6.84
CA PHE A 37 -6.27 -4.99 5.90
C PHE A 37 -5.47 -5.48 4.69
N THR A 38 -4.70 -6.57 4.81
CA THR A 38 -3.85 -7.08 3.71
C THR A 38 -4.20 -8.52 3.35
N ASN A 39 -3.99 -8.87 2.08
CA ASN A 39 -4.20 -10.25 1.60
C ASN A 39 -3.25 -11.22 2.30
N LYS A 40 -2.01 -10.79 2.55
CA LYS A 40 -1.02 -11.57 3.29
C LYS A 40 -1.51 -11.91 4.70
N ALA A 41 -1.99 -10.91 5.46
CA ALA A 41 -2.54 -11.14 6.79
C ALA A 41 -3.75 -12.09 6.76
N ALA A 42 -4.59 -12.00 5.72
CA ALA A 42 -5.72 -12.91 5.53
C ALA A 42 -5.25 -14.34 5.23
N GLU A 43 -4.22 -14.52 4.40
CA GLU A 43 -3.65 -15.83 4.07
C GLU A 43 -2.97 -16.45 5.29
N GLU A 44 -2.10 -15.70 5.99
CA GLU A 44 -1.48 -16.15 7.24
C GLU A 44 -2.52 -16.53 8.31
N MET A 45 -3.60 -15.75 8.43
CA MET A 45 -4.69 -16.07 9.36
C MET A 45 -5.34 -17.40 8.99
N ARG A 46 -5.61 -17.64 7.70
CA ARG A 46 -6.19 -18.89 7.20
C ARG A 46 -5.26 -20.08 7.43
N GLU A 47 -3.97 -19.95 7.17
CA GLU A 47 -2.98 -20.99 7.40
C GLU A 47 -2.84 -21.35 8.87
N ARG A 48 -2.79 -20.34 9.74
CA ARG A 48 -2.74 -20.54 11.21
C ARG A 48 -3.98 -21.28 11.72
N ILE A 49 -5.16 -20.94 11.22
CA ILE A 49 -6.41 -21.63 11.57
C ILE A 49 -6.38 -23.07 11.05
N ALA A 50 -5.97 -23.29 9.80
CA ALA A 50 -5.83 -24.64 9.24
C ALA A 50 -4.88 -25.51 10.07
N HIS A 51 -3.77 -24.95 10.52
CA HIS A 51 -2.81 -25.64 11.39
C HIS A 51 -3.43 -25.97 12.76
N LEU A 52 -4.14 -25.02 13.39
CA LEU A 52 -4.78 -25.22 14.70
C LEU A 52 -5.86 -26.30 14.66
N LEU A 53 -6.57 -26.42 13.54
CA LEU A 53 -7.67 -27.37 13.37
C LEU A 53 -7.21 -28.74 12.83
N GLY A 54 -6.05 -28.79 12.19
CA GLY A 54 -5.62 -29.95 11.41
C GLY A 54 -6.48 -30.19 10.15
N ASP A 55 -7.33 -29.23 9.75
CA ASP A 55 -8.27 -29.34 8.64
C ASP A 55 -8.24 -28.12 7.73
N LYS A 56 -7.54 -28.23 6.62
CA LYS A 56 -7.44 -27.18 5.59
C LYS A 56 -8.77 -26.95 4.83
N LYS A 57 -9.60 -27.99 4.68
CA LYS A 57 -10.89 -27.85 3.99
C LYS A 57 -11.84 -26.99 4.80
N LEU A 58 -11.95 -27.26 6.10
CA LEU A 58 -12.78 -26.48 6.99
C LEU A 58 -12.31 -25.01 7.08
N ALA A 59 -11.00 -24.77 7.11
CA ALA A 59 -10.44 -23.41 7.09
C ALA A 59 -10.78 -22.66 5.78
N ASN A 60 -10.89 -23.33 4.64
CA ASN A 60 -11.28 -22.74 3.36
C ASN A 60 -12.78 -22.40 3.24
N GLU A 61 -13.62 -22.96 4.11
CA GLU A 61 -15.05 -22.61 4.17
C GLU A 61 -15.30 -21.29 4.93
N LEU A 62 -14.34 -20.83 5.71
CA LEU A 62 -14.40 -19.54 6.40
C LEU A 62 -14.37 -18.39 5.41
N THR A 63 -15.11 -17.32 5.71
CA THR A 63 -14.96 -16.05 5.01
C THR A 63 -13.83 -15.26 5.67
N ILE A 64 -12.61 -15.37 5.14
CA ILE A 64 -11.44 -14.62 5.59
C ILE A 64 -10.90 -13.81 4.41
N GLY A 65 -10.72 -12.50 4.59
CA GLY A 65 -10.22 -11.63 3.53
C GLY A 65 -10.05 -10.20 3.97
N THR A 66 -9.74 -9.33 3.00
CA THR A 66 -9.72 -7.89 3.21
C THR A 66 -11.13 -7.31 3.09
N PHE A 67 -11.34 -6.08 3.59
CA PHE A 67 -12.58 -5.33 3.36
C PHE A 67 -12.93 -5.27 1.87
N HIS A 68 -11.96 -4.98 1.03
CA HIS A 68 -12.15 -4.90 -0.43
C HIS A 68 -12.53 -6.26 -1.05
N ALA A 69 -11.91 -7.36 -0.61
CA ALA A 69 -12.24 -8.69 -1.08
C ALA A 69 -13.67 -9.09 -0.69
N LEU A 70 -14.09 -8.77 0.54
CA LEU A 70 -15.45 -8.98 1.01
C LEU A 70 -16.43 -8.10 0.23
N GLY A 71 -16.13 -6.83 0.05
CA GLY A 71 -16.93 -5.90 -0.75
C GLY A 71 -17.12 -6.37 -2.18
N LEU A 72 -16.05 -6.80 -2.83
CA LEU A 72 -16.11 -7.40 -4.16
C LEU A 72 -17.02 -8.65 -4.20
N GLN A 73 -16.95 -9.51 -3.19
CA GLN A 73 -17.84 -10.66 -3.07
C GLN A 73 -19.31 -10.24 -2.99
N ILE A 74 -19.60 -9.18 -2.21
CA ILE A 74 -20.95 -8.62 -2.08
C ILE A 74 -21.43 -8.07 -3.44
N LEU A 75 -20.63 -7.21 -4.09
CA LEU A 75 -20.98 -6.60 -5.37
C LEU A 75 -21.21 -7.65 -6.47
N ARG A 76 -20.46 -8.75 -6.48
CA ARG A 76 -20.69 -9.86 -7.43
C ARG A 76 -22.02 -10.56 -7.20
N GLN A 77 -22.39 -10.81 -5.95
CA GLN A 77 -23.64 -11.49 -5.63
C GLN A 77 -24.84 -10.58 -5.88
N GLU A 78 -24.72 -9.30 -5.53
CA GLU A 78 -25.81 -8.30 -5.64
C GLU A 78 -25.76 -7.49 -6.95
N ARG A 79 -24.94 -7.90 -7.93
CA ARG A 79 -24.73 -7.17 -9.18
C ARG A 79 -26.02 -6.80 -9.92
N LYS A 80 -27.07 -7.65 -9.83
CA LYS A 80 -28.37 -7.38 -10.46
C LYS A 80 -29.08 -6.22 -9.80
N ALA A 81 -29.09 -6.16 -8.48
CA ALA A 81 -29.65 -5.06 -7.70
C ALA A 81 -28.88 -3.75 -7.94
N LEU A 82 -27.60 -3.84 -8.29
CA LEU A 82 -26.75 -2.71 -8.63
C LEU A 82 -26.83 -2.29 -10.11
N GLY A 83 -27.57 -3.03 -10.95
CA GLY A 83 -27.62 -2.77 -12.39
C GLY A 83 -26.31 -3.02 -13.15
N MET A 84 -25.37 -3.78 -12.57
CA MET A 84 -24.02 -3.98 -13.11
C MET A 84 -23.90 -5.22 -13.99
N PRO A 85 -23.06 -5.19 -15.06
CA PRO A 85 -22.83 -6.32 -15.93
C PRO A 85 -22.11 -7.47 -15.21
N ARG A 86 -22.13 -8.67 -15.78
CA ARG A 86 -21.50 -9.87 -15.20
C ARG A 86 -20.00 -9.71 -15.01
N GLY A 87 -19.33 -9.01 -15.92
CA GLY A 87 -17.89 -8.78 -15.96
C GLY A 87 -17.51 -7.32 -15.66
N PHE A 88 -18.15 -6.67 -14.69
CA PHE A 88 -17.77 -5.29 -14.35
C PHE A 88 -16.26 -5.17 -14.06
N ALA A 89 -15.65 -4.07 -14.48
CA ALA A 89 -14.23 -3.80 -14.27
C ALA A 89 -13.98 -3.20 -12.87
N ILE A 90 -12.76 -3.41 -12.36
CA ILE A 90 -12.26 -2.70 -11.19
C ILE A 90 -11.11 -1.82 -11.67
N TYR A 91 -11.26 -0.51 -11.50
CA TYR A 91 -10.30 0.47 -11.96
C TYR A 91 -9.23 0.71 -10.90
N ASP A 92 -7.97 0.53 -11.29
CA ASP A 92 -6.82 0.88 -10.45
C ASP A 92 -6.58 2.41 -10.43
N GLN A 93 -5.59 2.84 -9.64
CA GLN A 93 -5.27 4.26 -9.51
C GLN A 93 -4.95 4.95 -10.85
N SER A 94 -4.32 4.25 -11.78
CA SER A 94 -3.97 4.81 -13.09
C SER A 94 -5.20 4.95 -13.99
N ASP A 95 -6.11 3.98 -13.92
CA ASP A 95 -7.38 4.00 -14.61
C ASP A 95 -8.27 5.15 -14.09
N GLN A 96 -8.38 5.27 -12.77
CA GLN A 96 -9.10 6.35 -12.11
C GLN A 96 -8.55 7.73 -12.53
N LEU A 97 -7.22 7.91 -12.54
CA LEU A 97 -6.60 9.14 -13.01
C LEU A 97 -6.93 9.44 -14.48
N GLY A 98 -7.09 8.40 -15.31
CA GLY A 98 -7.56 8.54 -16.69
C GLY A 98 -8.94 9.17 -16.75
N VAL A 99 -9.89 8.62 -15.99
CA VAL A 99 -11.27 9.13 -15.92
C VAL A 99 -11.33 10.53 -15.33
N VAL A 100 -10.59 10.81 -14.26
CA VAL A 100 -10.51 12.14 -13.64
C VAL A 100 -10.00 13.17 -14.64
N ARG A 101 -8.93 12.88 -15.40
CA ARG A 101 -8.40 13.80 -16.43
C ARG A 101 -9.43 14.08 -17.52
N GLU A 102 -10.21 13.09 -17.91
CA GLU A 102 -11.26 13.26 -18.93
C GLU A 102 -12.42 14.10 -18.39
N ALA A 103 -12.87 13.83 -17.18
CA ALA A 103 -13.88 14.65 -16.51
C ALA A 103 -13.42 16.12 -16.35
N MET A 104 -12.15 16.34 -16.00
CA MET A 104 -11.57 17.69 -15.90
C MET A 104 -11.55 18.41 -17.26
N ARG A 105 -11.22 17.72 -18.37
CA ARG A 105 -11.24 18.31 -19.72
C ARG A 105 -12.62 18.80 -20.14
N SER A 106 -13.67 18.18 -19.65
CA SER A 106 -15.06 18.56 -19.95
C SER A 106 -15.54 19.79 -19.17
N ILE A 107 -14.73 20.27 -18.22
CA ILE A 107 -14.98 21.45 -17.40
C ILE A 107 -14.09 22.57 -17.95
N HIS A 108 -14.69 23.58 -18.62
CA HIS A 108 -13.97 24.75 -19.11
C HIS A 108 -13.69 25.70 -17.95
N ASP A 109 -12.51 25.56 -17.34
CA ASP A 109 -12.08 26.39 -16.20
C ASP A 109 -10.81 27.19 -16.54
N GLY A 110 -10.86 27.98 -17.59
CA GLY A 110 -9.79 28.90 -18.00
C GLY A 110 -8.43 28.23 -18.25
N ASP A 111 -7.33 29.00 -18.11
CA ASP A 111 -5.94 28.54 -18.35
C ASP A 111 -5.30 27.80 -17.15
N ARG A 112 -6.02 27.59 -16.05
CA ARG A 112 -5.48 26.91 -14.85
C ARG A 112 -5.36 25.41 -15.08
N ARG A 113 -4.17 24.86 -14.79
CA ARG A 113 -3.90 23.43 -14.82
C ARG A 113 -3.94 22.87 -13.40
N TYR A 114 -4.95 22.04 -13.12
CA TYR A 114 -5.06 21.30 -11.85
C TYR A 114 -4.37 19.95 -11.95
N ASP A 115 -3.78 19.49 -10.82
CA ASP A 115 -3.25 18.13 -10.72
C ASP A 115 -4.40 17.12 -10.54
N ALA A 116 -4.58 16.25 -11.53
CA ALA A 116 -5.60 15.21 -11.50
C ALA A 116 -5.46 14.26 -10.31
N LYS A 117 -4.23 14.06 -9.81
CA LYS A 117 -4.00 13.22 -8.64
C LYS A 117 -4.55 13.87 -7.36
N ALA A 118 -4.41 15.18 -7.21
CA ALA A 118 -4.97 15.91 -6.09
C ALA A 118 -6.50 15.86 -6.08
N VAL A 119 -7.13 15.98 -7.26
CA VAL A 119 -8.59 15.83 -7.42
C VAL A 119 -9.04 14.39 -7.11
N GLN A 120 -8.35 13.37 -7.65
CA GLN A 120 -8.64 11.96 -7.36
C GLN A 120 -8.57 11.67 -5.86
N THR A 121 -7.56 12.19 -5.18
CA THR A 121 -7.40 12.02 -3.73
C THR A 121 -8.60 12.58 -2.96
N ARG A 122 -9.10 13.77 -3.34
CA ARG A 122 -10.29 14.38 -2.71
C ARG A 122 -11.54 13.55 -2.95
N ILE A 123 -11.72 13.02 -4.17
CA ILE A 123 -12.83 12.10 -4.47
C ILE A 123 -12.75 10.86 -3.59
N SER A 124 -11.56 10.26 -3.46
CA SER A 124 -11.35 9.08 -2.60
C SER A 124 -11.66 9.38 -1.13
N LEU A 125 -11.19 10.51 -0.60
CA LEU A 125 -11.49 10.94 0.77
C LEU A 125 -12.99 11.16 0.97
N ALA A 126 -13.67 11.81 0.02
CA ALA A 126 -15.13 12.00 0.07
C ALA A 126 -15.88 10.66 0.10
N LYS A 127 -15.52 9.71 -0.77
CA LYS A 127 -16.09 8.35 -0.75
C LYS A 127 -15.86 7.66 0.58
N ASN A 128 -14.64 7.70 1.12
CA ASN A 128 -14.30 7.08 2.39
C ASN A 128 -14.98 7.76 3.59
N ALA A 129 -15.29 9.06 3.50
CA ALA A 129 -16.13 9.79 4.43
C ALA A 129 -17.63 9.52 4.21
N PHE A 130 -17.99 8.74 3.18
CA PHE A 130 -19.35 8.42 2.78
C PHE A 130 -20.16 9.63 2.29
N ILE A 131 -19.47 10.59 1.65
CA ILE A 131 -20.07 11.76 1.03
C ILE A 131 -20.40 11.43 -0.44
N ALA A 132 -21.66 11.61 -0.84
CA ALA A 132 -22.06 11.39 -2.22
C ALA A 132 -21.60 12.54 -3.15
N PRO A 133 -21.53 12.31 -4.49
CA PRO A 133 -21.11 13.35 -5.43
C PRO A 133 -21.93 14.64 -5.35
N ASP A 134 -23.22 14.53 -5.10
CA ASP A 134 -24.17 15.64 -4.94
C ASP A 134 -24.15 16.29 -3.54
N GLU A 135 -23.55 15.60 -2.57
CA GLU A 135 -23.36 16.10 -1.20
C GLU A 135 -21.99 16.76 -0.99
N PHE A 136 -21.09 16.66 -1.97
CA PHE A 136 -19.74 17.22 -1.84
C PHE A 136 -19.75 18.73 -2.03
N GLU A 137 -19.72 19.46 -0.92
CA GLU A 137 -19.67 20.95 -0.94
C GLU A 137 -18.23 21.48 -1.09
N GLY A 138 -17.26 20.83 -0.44
CA GLY A 138 -15.87 21.26 -0.40
C GLY A 138 -15.67 22.60 0.35
N ASN A 139 -14.42 23.04 0.46
CA ASN A 139 -14.08 24.33 1.01
C ASN A 139 -14.16 25.39 -0.12
N PRO A 140 -15.00 26.45 0.02
CA PRO A 140 -15.10 27.49 -1.00
C PRO A 140 -13.79 28.27 -1.26
N ALA A 141 -12.87 28.25 -0.29
CA ALA A 141 -11.56 28.91 -0.41
C ALA A 141 -10.46 28.02 -1.03
N ASP A 142 -10.75 26.74 -1.27
CA ASP A 142 -9.81 25.79 -1.89
C ASP A 142 -10.21 25.53 -3.35
N ASP A 143 -9.38 26.00 -4.28
CA ASP A 143 -9.58 25.82 -5.73
C ASP A 143 -9.71 24.35 -6.13
N TYR A 144 -8.99 23.44 -5.45
CA TYR A 144 -9.08 22.01 -5.72
C TYR A 144 -10.39 21.38 -5.22
N ASP A 145 -10.93 21.85 -4.11
CA ASP A 145 -12.25 21.42 -3.67
C ASP A 145 -13.34 21.90 -4.64
N GLN A 146 -13.22 23.13 -5.13
CA GLN A 146 -14.17 23.68 -6.10
C GLN A 146 -14.15 22.90 -7.42
N ILE A 147 -12.98 22.58 -7.96
CA ILE A 147 -12.91 21.74 -9.18
C ILE A 147 -13.39 20.31 -8.88
N THR A 148 -13.10 19.76 -7.73
CA THR A 148 -13.56 18.42 -7.31
C THR A 148 -15.07 18.34 -7.23
N LYS A 149 -15.75 19.38 -6.76
CA LYS A 149 -17.22 19.49 -6.72
C LYS A 149 -17.86 19.27 -8.09
N HIS A 150 -17.21 19.74 -9.15
CA HIS A 150 -17.68 19.57 -10.52
C HIS A 150 -17.21 18.28 -11.19
N VAL A 151 -16.04 17.77 -10.81
CA VAL A 151 -15.44 16.56 -11.39
C VAL A 151 -16.05 15.30 -10.80
N TYR A 152 -16.32 15.26 -9.51
CA TYR A 152 -16.76 14.06 -8.81
C TYR A 152 -18.06 13.46 -9.37
N PRO A 153 -19.14 14.25 -9.65
CA PRO A 153 -20.35 13.71 -10.29
C PRO A 153 -20.06 13.07 -11.65
N LYS A 154 -19.27 13.76 -12.51
CA LYS A 154 -18.89 13.25 -13.84
C LYS A 154 -18.03 12.00 -13.77
N TYR A 155 -17.11 11.94 -12.82
CA TYR A 155 -16.29 10.77 -12.56
C TYR A 155 -17.15 9.56 -12.20
N GLN A 156 -18.13 9.72 -11.30
CA GLN A 156 -19.00 8.63 -10.87
C GLN A 156 -19.98 8.20 -11.99
N GLU A 157 -20.44 9.15 -12.80
CA GLU A 157 -21.24 8.86 -13.99
C GLU A 157 -20.46 8.05 -15.03
N ALA A 158 -19.20 8.44 -15.29
CA ALA A 158 -18.32 7.72 -16.19
C ALA A 158 -18.04 6.28 -15.73
N LEU A 159 -17.77 6.06 -14.43
CA LEU A 159 -17.60 4.71 -13.90
C LEU A 159 -18.84 3.84 -14.14
N ARG A 160 -20.04 4.39 -13.91
CA ARG A 160 -21.29 3.67 -14.17
C ARG A 160 -21.48 3.36 -15.65
N ALA A 161 -21.20 4.32 -16.53
CA ALA A 161 -21.29 4.14 -17.98
C ALA A 161 -20.35 3.05 -18.51
N PHE A 162 -19.14 2.96 -17.92
CA PHE A 162 -18.15 1.93 -18.27
C PHE A 162 -18.41 0.57 -17.62
N GLY A 163 -19.41 0.47 -16.76
CA GLY A 163 -19.67 -0.74 -15.98
C GLY A 163 -18.51 -1.09 -15.06
N ALA A 164 -17.94 -0.09 -14.40
CA ALA A 164 -16.76 -0.21 -13.56
C ALA A 164 -17.01 0.30 -12.14
N PHE A 165 -16.24 -0.24 -11.21
CA PHE A 165 -16.09 0.27 -9.84
C PHE A 165 -14.63 0.67 -9.61
N ASP A 166 -14.37 1.67 -8.81
CA ASP A 166 -13.04 1.89 -8.25
C ASP A 166 -12.86 1.14 -6.91
N PHE A 167 -11.68 1.29 -6.30
CA PHE A 167 -11.39 0.61 -5.03
C PHE A 167 -12.27 1.08 -3.89
N ASP A 168 -12.62 2.37 -3.83
CA ASP A 168 -13.47 2.91 -2.77
C ASP A 168 -14.90 2.39 -2.92
N ASP A 169 -15.39 2.24 -4.15
CA ASP A 169 -16.72 1.69 -4.45
C ASP A 169 -16.87 0.24 -3.95
N LEU A 170 -15.78 -0.54 -3.85
CA LEU A 170 -15.85 -1.90 -3.29
C LEU A 170 -16.35 -1.91 -1.84
N ILE A 171 -16.16 -0.81 -1.11
CA ILE A 171 -16.62 -0.66 0.28
C ILE A 171 -17.94 0.13 0.33
N VAL A 172 -17.99 1.24 -0.42
CA VAL A 172 -19.10 2.21 -0.34
C VAL A 172 -20.40 1.66 -0.96
N GLU A 173 -20.32 1.05 -2.13
CA GLU A 173 -21.51 0.58 -2.84
C GLU A 173 -22.25 -0.59 -2.17
N PRO A 174 -21.61 -1.57 -1.50
CA PRO A 174 -22.32 -2.50 -0.63
C PRO A 174 -23.13 -1.82 0.46
N VAL A 175 -22.57 -0.81 1.14
CA VAL A 175 -23.28 -0.09 2.21
C VAL A 175 -24.45 0.71 1.64
N ARG A 176 -24.25 1.44 0.54
CA ARG A 176 -25.33 2.17 -0.15
C ARG A 176 -26.43 1.25 -0.64
N LEU A 177 -26.08 0.04 -1.10
CA LEU A 177 -27.06 -0.96 -1.46
C LEU A 177 -27.93 -1.34 -0.27
N TRP A 178 -27.34 -1.61 0.89
CA TRP A 178 -28.08 -1.99 2.10
C TRP A 178 -28.93 -0.86 2.67
N GLU A 179 -28.62 0.39 2.39
CA GLU A 179 -29.45 1.55 2.77
C GLU A 179 -30.71 1.70 1.92
N ARG A 180 -30.69 1.19 0.67
CA ARG A 180 -31.81 1.30 -0.28
C ARG A 180 -32.57 0.00 -0.55
N ASP A 181 -32.01 -1.15 -0.16
CA ASP A 181 -32.54 -2.49 -0.40
C ASP A 181 -32.51 -3.29 0.90
N ASP A 182 -33.67 -3.35 1.58
CA ASP A 182 -33.83 -4.04 2.86
C ASP A 182 -33.60 -5.55 2.72
N ASP A 183 -33.96 -6.16 1.60
CA ASP A 183 -33.78 -7.58 1.37
C ASP A 183 -32.29 -7.92 1.22
N ALA A 184 -31.54 -7.09 0.52
CA ALA A 184 -30.09 -7.24 0.43
C ALA A 184 -29.44 -7.07 1.81
N ARG A 185 -29.86 -6.06 2.57
CA ARG A 185 -29.38 -5.84 3.95
C ARG A 185 -29.64 -7.05 4.84
N GLU A 186 -30.85 -7.57 4.84
CA GLU A 186 -31.26 -8.71 5.68
C GLU A 186 -30.48 -9.98 5.30
N ARG A 187 -30.26 -10.24 4.00
CA ARG A 187 -29.46 -11.39 3.54
C ARG A 187 -28.05 -11.34 4.11
N TRP A 188 -27.40 -10.16 4.08
CA TRP A 188 -26.00 -10.03 4.53
C TRP A 188 -25.88 -9.95 6.04
N ALA A 189 -26.79 -9.27 6.74
CA ALA A 189 -26.84 -9.23 8.21
C ALA A 189 -27.13 -10.61 8.83
N SER A 190 -27.85 -11.49 8.12
CA SER A 190 -28.15 -12.86 8.57
C SER A 190 -27.07 -13.88 8.21
N ARG A 191 -26.16 -13.54 7.27
CA ARG A 191 -25.18 -14.49 6.74
C ARG A 191 -24.11 -14.87 7.75
N PHE A 192 -23.62 -13.89 8.50
CA PHE A 192 -22.54 -14.08 9.45
C PHE A 192 -23.04 -13.95 10.88
N HIS A 193 -22.90 -15.02 11.65
CA HIS A 193 -23.24 -15.01 13.07
C HIS A 193 -22.13 -14.44 13.92
N PHE A 194 -20.88 -14.50 13.45
CA PHE A 194 -19.71 -13.98 14.14
C PHE A 194 -18.84 -13.21 13.17
N VAL A 195 -18.61 -11.94 13.45
CA VAL A 195 -17.74 -11.07 12.67
C VAL A 195 -16.54 -10.68 13.51
N MET A 196 -15.35 -10.78 12.92
CA MET A 196 -14.09 -10.38 13.54
C MET A 196 -13.34 -9.42 12.63
N VAL A 197 -12.73 -8.38 13.20
CA VAL A 197 -11.94 -7.40 12.45
C VAL A 197 -10.59 -7.25 13.12
N ASP A 198 -9.51 -7.45 12.36
CA ASP A 198 -8.13 -7.18 12.78
C ASP A 198 -7.73 -5.74 12.38
N GLU A 199 -6.73 -5.19 13.07
CA GLU A 199 -6.19 -3.83 12.84
C GLU A 199 -7.29 -2.73 12.82
N PHE A 200 -8.29 -2.84 13.68
CA PHE A 200 -9.50 -2.00 13.65
C PHE A 200 -9.20 -0.50 13.74
N GLN A 201 -8.07 -0.07 14.30
CA GLN A 201 -7.63 1.32 14.37
C GLN A 201 -7.36 1.96 13.00
N ASP A 202 -7.22 1.15 11.94
CA ASP A 202 -6.96 1.64 10.59
C ASP A 202 -8.25 1.74 9.75
N THR A 203 -9.41 1.48 10.35
CA THR A 203 -10.70 1.57 9.64
C THR A 203 -11.11 3.01 9.37
N ASN A 204 -11.68 3.23 8.18
CA ASN A 204 -12.35 4.48 7.81
C ASN A 204 -13.87 4.40 8.08
N ARG A 205 -14.58 5.50 7.84
CA ARG A 205 -16.04 5.59 8.09
C ARG A 205 -16.85 4.61 7.23
N ALA A 206 -16.48 4.42 5.97
CA ALA A 206 -17.17 3.47 5.08
C ALA A 206 -17.01 2.02 5.57
N GLN A 207 -15.79 1.64 5.98
CA GLN A 207 -15.51 0.31 6.55
C GLN A 207 -16.24 0.09 7.88
N LEU A 208 -16.30 1.11 8.75
CA LEU A 208 -17.10 1.02 9.98
C LEU A 208 -18.59 0.77 9.66
N ARG A 209 -19.18 1.52 8.71
CA ARG A 209 -20.58 1.30 8.28
C ARG A 209 -20.79 -0.09 7.70
N MET A 210 -19.82 -0.60 6.92
CA MET A 210 -19.89 -1.96 6.40
C MET A 210 -19.93 -3.00 7.54
N VAL A 211 -19.08 -2.83 8.57
CA VAL A 211 -19.10 -3.70 9.76
C VAL A 211 -20.45 -3.60 10.49
N GLN A 212 -20.96 -2.39 10.70
CA GLN A 212 -22.28 -2.18 11.33
C GLN A 212 -23.40 -2.90 10.57
N GLY A 213 -23.41 -2.82 9.23
CA GLY A 213 -24.38 -3.53 8.39
C GLY A 213 -24.28 -5.05 8.51
N LEU A 214 -23.07 -5.61 8.57
CA LEU A 214 -22.86 -7.06 8.71
C LEU A 214 -23.31 -7.60 10.07
N VAL A 215 -23.23 -6.81 11.14
CA VAL A 215 -23.57 -7.25 12.50
C VAL A 215 -24.92 -6.74 12.98
N ALA A 216 -25.66 -6.03 12.14
CA ALA A 216 -26.92 -5.36 12.51
C ALA A 216 -27.96 -6.29 13.16
N LYS A 217 -27.93 -7.58 12.82
CA LYS A 217 -28.87 -8.58 13.35
C LYS A 217 -28.33 -9.35 14.55
N THR A 218 -27.04 -9.66 14.54
CA THR A 218 -26.45 -10.59 15.52
C THR A 218 -25.74 -9.88 16.66
N ASN A 219 -25.24 -8.67 16.44
CA ASN A 219 -24.38 -7.89 17.33
C ASN A 219 -23.15 -8.67 17.86
N ASN A 220 -22.77 -9.76 17.17
CA ASN A 220 -21.61 -10.61 17.52
C ASN A 220 -20.35 -10.11 16.83
N LEU A 221 -19.82 -9.01 17.32
CA LEU A 221 -18.61 -8.38 16.81
C LEU A 221 -17.45 -8.52 17.79
N VAL A 222 -16.29 -8.93 17.29
CA VAL A 222 -15.02 -8.85 17.97
C VAL A 222 -14.04 -8.08 17.11
N VAL A 223 -13.57 -6.96 17.60
CA VAL A 223 -12.51 -6.19 16.93
C VAL A 223 -11.23 -6.25 17.75
N VAL A 224 -10.11 -6.32 17.05
CA VAL A 224 -8.76 -6.29 17.64
C VAL A 224 -8.01 -5.12 17.03
N GLY A 225 -7.33 -4.35 17.84
CA GLY A 225 -6.60 -3.19 17.36
C GLY A 225 -5.68 -2.57 18.42
N ASP A 226 -4.88 -1.63 17.96
CA ASP A 226 -3.97 -0.84 18.78
C ASP A 226 -4.05 0.63 18.35
N ASP A 227 -4.73 1.46 19.13
CA ASP A 227 -4.87 2.89 18.87
C ASP A 227 -3.51 3.60 18.80
N ASP A 228 -2.47 3.08 19.47
CA ASP A 228 -1.10 3.60 19.37
C ASP A 228 -0.39 3.22 18.06
N GLN A 229 -0.99 2.39 17.21
CA GLN A 229 -0.51 2.02 15.88
C GLN A 229 -1.39 2.56 14.73
N SER A 230 -2.29 3.51 14.99
CA SER A 230 -3.07 4.21 13.96
C SER A 230 -2.19 5.22 13.23
N ILE A 231 -1.72 4.86 12.04
CA ILE A 231 -0.74 5.61 11.21
C ILE A 231 -1.17 5.78 9.76
N TYR A 232 -2.47 5.64 9.46
CA TYR A 232 -3.02 5.72 8.10
C TYR A 232 -4.14 6.75 7.97
N SER A 233 -4.14 7.84 8.78
CA SER A 233 -5.14 8.90 8.64
C SER A 233 -5.07 9.56 7.25
N TRP A 234 -3.89 9.67 6.67
CA TRP A 234 -3.68 10.13 5.29
C TRP A 234 -4.32 9.22 4.20
N ARG A 235 -4.77 8.01 4.57
CA ARG A 235 -5.59 7.11 3.75
C ARG A 235 -7.07 7.11 4.16
N GLY A 236 -7.48 8.06 5.00
CA GLY A 236 -8.84 8.16 5.50
C GLY A 236 -9.16 7.29 6.72
N ALA A 237 -8.16 6.62 7.34
CA ALA A 237 -8.37 5.94 8.61
C ALA A 237 -8.80 6.94 9.69
N ASP A 238 -9.79 6.55 10.49
CA ASP A 238 -10.33 7.40 11.54
C ASP A 238 -10.08 6.77 12.92
N PRO A 239 -9.10 7.28 13.67
CA PRO A 239 -8.80 6.76 15.01
C PRO A 239 -9.98 6.85 15.98
N THR A 240 -10.97 7.72 15.71
CA THR A 240 -12.15 7.83 16.56
C THR A 240 -13.01 6.57 16.55
N ASN A 241 -12.91 5.72 15.51
CA ASN A 241 -13.59 4.45 15.43
C ASN A 241 -13.19 3.48 16.57
N ILE A 242 -11.90 3.41 16.88
CA ILE A 242 -11.41 2.54 17.97
C ILE A 242 -11.53 3.25 19.33
N LEU A 243 -11.29 4.57 19.38
CA LEU A 243 -11.36 5.36 20.61
C LEU A 243 -12.80 5.50 21.14
N GLY A 244 -13.79 5.54 20.24
CA GLY A 244 -15.21 5.66 20.56
C GLY A 244 -16.00 4.35 20.35
N PHE A 245 -15.33 3.20 20.35
CA PHE A 245 -15.95 1.92 20.03
C PHE A 245 -17.17 1.58 20.92
N ASP A 246 -17.09 1.87 22.20
CA ASP A 246 -18.16 1.66 23.19
C ASP A 246 -19.38 2.59 22.98
N ARG A 247 -19.17 3.75 22.35
CA ARG A 247 -20.26 4.67 21.97
C ARG A 247 -20.98 4.20 20.70
N VAL A 248 -20.24 3.59 19.77
CA VAL A 248 -20.78 3.08 18.50
C VAL A 248 -21.48 1.74 18.69
N PHE A 249 -20.94 0.90 19.57
CA PHE A 249 -21.45 -0.44 19.90
C PHE A 249 -21.79 -0.50 21.39
N GLU A 250 -23.00 -0.07 21.74
CA GLU A 250 -23.45 -0.01 23.14
C GLU A 250 -23.31 -1.34 23.86
N GLY A 251 -22.83 -1.30 25.09
CA GLY A 251 -22.58 -2.49 25.91
C GLY A 251 -21.33 -3.28 25.52
N ALA A 252 -20.47 -2.72 24.68
CA ALA A 252 -19.24 -3.38 24.26
C ALA A 252 -18.28 -3.58 25.44
N LYS A 253 -17.73 -4.79 25.56
CA LYS A 253 -16.68 -5.10 26.51
C LYS A 253 -15.31 -4.74 25.91
N ILE A 254 -14.49 -3.98 26.67
CA ILE A 254 -13.13 -3.64 26.30
C ILE A 254 -12.16 -4.52 27.13
N VAL A 255 -11.25 -5.19 26.45
CA VAL A 255 -10.21 -6.05 27.06
C VAL A 255 -8.84 -5.55 26.63
N LYS A 256 -7.91 -5.30 27.56
CA LYS A 256 -6.55 -4.84 27.26
C LYS A 256 -5.56 -6.01 27.30
N LEU A 257 -4.71 -6.12 26.29
CA LEU A 257 -3.59 -7.04 26.22
C LEU A 257 -2.29 -6.23 26.23
N GLU A 258 -1.64 -6.18 27.39
CA GLU A 258 -0.47 -5.35 27.65
C GLU A 258 0.85 -6.15 27.68
N GLN A 259 0.77 -7.48 27.79
CA GLN A 259 1.96 -8.32 27.74
C GLN A 259 2.50 -8.42 26.32
N ASN A 260 3.75 -7.98 26.16
CA ASN A 260 4.47 -8.07 24.88
C ASN A 260 5.37 -9.31 24.89
N TYR A 261 5.35 -10.06 23.79
CA TYR A 261 6.13 -11.29 23.58
C TYR A 261 7.25 -11.11 22.55
N ARG A 262 7.44 -9.90 22.04
CA ARG A 262 8.36 -9.58 20.94
C ARG A 262 9.67 -8.97 21.44
N SER A 263 9.57 -7.89 22.19
CA SER A 263 10.69 -6.98 22.46
C SER A 263 11.23 -7.12 23.87
N THR A 264 12.50 -6.75 24.05
CA THR A 264 13.14 -6.62 25.36
C THR A 264 12.54 -5.47 26.17
N LYS A 265 12.73 -5.46 27.50
CA LYS A 265 12.13 -4.45 28.39
C LYS A 265 12.60 -3.03 28.10
N ARG A 266 13.89 -2.83 27.74
CA ARG A 266 14.42 -1.48 27.42
C ARG A 266 13.76 -0.89 26.17
N ILE A 267 13.56 -1.69 25.13
CA ILE A 267 12.86 -1.26 23.91
C ILE A 267 11.43 -0.85 24.27
N LEU A 268 10.73 -1.64 25.08
CA LEU A 268 9.37 -1.31 25.51
C LEU A 268 9.31 -0.08 26.42
N ALA A 269 10.29 0.12 27.28
CA ALA A 269 10.37 1.31 28.12
C ALA A 269 10.48 2.58 27.27
N ALA A 270 11.37 2.57 26.25
CA ALA A 270 11.48 3.67 25.30
C ALA A 270 10.17 3.91 24.53
N ALA A 271 9.56 2.86 24.00
CA ALA A 271 8.29 2.94 23.29
C ALA A 271 7.16 3.51 24.15
N ASN A 272 7.02 3.03 25.40
CA ASN A 272 6.03 3.52 26.36
C ASN A 272 6.21 5.00 26.69
N GLN A 273 7.46 5.46 26.86
CA GLN A 273 7.75 6.87 27.17
C GLN A 273 7.39 7.79 26.00
N VAL A 274 7.76 7.42 24.77
CA VAL A 274 7.41 8.19 23.59
C VAL A 274 5.89 8.29 23.44
N ILE A 275 5.17 7.16 23.48
CA ILE A 275 3.73 7.16 23.21
C ILE A 275 2.88 7.77 24.33
N ALA A 276 3.39 7.82 25.57
CA ALA A 276 2.70 8.44 26.71
C ALA A 276 2.44 9.93 26.51
N ASN A 277 3.20 10.61 25.64
CA ASN A 277 3.01 12.03 25.30
C ASN A 277 1.77 12.29 24.43
N ASN A 278 1.15 11.25 23.85
CA ASN A 278 -0.15 11.37 23.18
C ASN A 278 -1.28 11.38 24.22
N LYS A 279 -2.13 12.41 24.17
CA LYS A 279 -3.22 12.58 25.15
C LYS A 279 -4.45 11.75 24.82
N ASN A 280 -4.81 11.67 23.53
CA ASN A 280 -6.00 10.95 23.06
C ASN A 280 -5.62 9.51 22.73
N ARG A 281 -5.68 8.64 23.75
CA ARG A 281 -5.39 7.21 23.63
C ARG A 281 -6.07 6.41 24.73
N HIS A 282 -6.30 5.13 24.46
CA HIS A 282 -6.64 4.18 25.52
C HIS A 282 -5.38 3.90 26.37
N GLY A 283 -5.37 4.37 27.61
CA GLY A 283 -4.22 4.15 28.51
C GLY A 283 -3.87 2.67 28.63
N LYS A 284 -2.72 2.29 28.10
CA LYS A 284 -2.10 0.96 28.24
C LYS A 284 -0.59 1.11 28.34
N THR A 285 0.06 0.17 29.03
CA THR A 285 1.51 0.14 29.24
C THR A 285 2.03 -1.25 28.89
N LEU A 286 2.89 -1.34 27.89
CA LEU A 286 3.46 -2.61 27.47
C LEU A 286 4.51 -3.08 28.49
N TRP A 287 4.44 -4.36 28.84
CA TRP A 287 5.42 -5.03 29.67
C TRP A 287 5.81 -6.39 29.09
N SER A 288 7.00 -6.89 29.42
CA SER A 288 7.51 -8.17 28.92
C SER A 288 8.19 -9.00 30.00
N GLN A 289 8.13 -10.31 29.84
CA GLN A 289 8.91 -11.26 30.63
C GLN A 289 10.34 -11.47 30.10
N HIS A 290 10.66 -10.92 28.91
CA HIS A 290 12.01 -10.96 28.37
C HIS A 290 13.01 -10.25 29.30
N ALA A 291 14.29 -10.49 29.09
CA ALA A 291 15.36 -9.77 29.77
C ALA A 291 15.34 -8.27 29.41
N ASP A 292 16.08 -7.47 30.15
CA ASP A 292 16.20 -6.03 29.89
C ASP A 292 16.72 -5.75 28.45
N GLY A 293 17.57 -6.62 27.94
CA GLY A 293 18.16 -6.51 26.62
C GLY A 293 19.32 -5.51 26.56
N ASP A 294 19.83 -5.31 25.36
CA ASP A 294 20.91 -4.35 25.11
C ASP A 294 20.42 -2.91 25.33
N ILE A 295 21.34 -2.02 25.74
CA ILE A 295 21.08 -0.59 25.76
C ILE A 295 20.82 -0.10 24.31
N ILE A 296 19.92 0.85 24.14
CA ILE A 296 19.60 1.41 22.84
C ILE A 296 20.76 2.32 22.39
N THR A 297 21.30 2.08 21.23
CA THR A 297 22.40 2.91 20.72
C THR A 297 21.84 4.12 19.98
N HIS A 298 22.20 5.33 20.44
CA HIS A 298 21.91 6.58 19.74
C HIS A 298 23.18 7.10 19.08
N ALA A 299 23.30 6.94 17.74
CA ALA A 299 24.45 7.39 16.99
C ALA A 299 24.22 8.77 16.37
N VAL A 300 25.17 9.67 16.58
CA VAL A 300 25.17 11.05 16.09
C VAL A 300 26.26 11.20 15.03
N ALA A 301 25.85 11.42 13.77
CA ALA A 301 26.75 11.61 12.64
C ALA A 301 26.88 13.11 12.29
N ALA A 302 27.99 13.52 11.69
CA ALA A 302 28.16 14.87 11.22
C ALA A 302 27.25 15.14 10.00
N THR A 303 27.21 14.21 9.05
CA THR A 303 26.44 14.32 7.79
C THR A 303 25.55 13.09 7.57
N ALA A 304 24.66 13.17 6.58
CA ALA A 304 23.82 12.05 6.16
C ALA A 304 24.66 10.89 5.59
N GLU A 305 25.74 11.22 4.91
CA GLU A 305 26.70 10.26 4.34
C GLU A 305 27.42 9.51 5.45
N ASP A 306 27.88 10.23 6.49
CA ASP A 306 28.53 9.61 7.67
C ASP A 306 27.56 8.69 8.41
N GLU A 307 26.28 9.09 8.54
CA GLU A 307 25.21 8.27 9.12
C GLU A 307 25.06 6.95 8.35
N ALA A 308 24.89 7.04 7.03
CA ALA A 308 24.67 5.87 6.16
C ALA A 308 25.91 4.94 6.15
N LYS A 309 27.11 5.51 6.09
CA LYS A 309 28.37 4.78 6.14
C LYS A 309 28.53 4.01 7.46
N TRP A 310 28.25 4.67 8.57
CA TRP A 310 28.30 4.02 9.88
C TRP A 310 27.28 2.89 9.99
N VAL A 311 26.04 3.11 9.53
CA VAL A 311 24.99 2.07 9.53
C VAL A 311 25.45 0.85 8.72
N ALA A 312 26.00 1.04 7.52
CA ALA A 312 26.51 -0.05 6.69
C ALA A 312 27.66 -0.82 7.37
N GLN A 313 28.59 -0.10 8.01
CA GLN A 313 29.71 -0.70 8.76
C GLN A 313 29.23 -1.47 9.98
N GLU A 314 28.26 -0.93 10.73
CA GLU A 314 27.70 -1.58 11.91
C GLU A 314 26.92 -2.84 11.54
N ILE A 315 26.18 -2.84 10.42
CA ILE A 315 25.52 -4.04 9.88
C ILE A 315 26.55 -5.11 9.53
N ARG A 316 27.69 -4.74 8.89
CA ARG A 316 28.79 -5.70 8.64
C ARG A 316 29.42 -6.22 9.92
N ARG A 317 29.56 -5.38 10.95
CA ARG A 317 30.05 -5.81 12.27
C ARG A 317 29.12 -6.86 12.88
N LEU A 318 27.83 -6.62 12.88
CA LEU A 318 26.82 -7.55 13.38
C LEU A 318 26.84 -8.89 12.63
N GLN A 319 27.04 -8.87 11.32
CA GLN A 319 27.17 -10.08 10.51
C GLN A 319 28.42 -10.89 10.90
N LYS A 320 29.57 -10.23 11.12
CA LYS A 320 30.79 -10.88 11.61
C LYS A 320 30.61 -11.50 13.01
N GLU A 321 29.71 -10.98 13.81
CA GLU A 321 29.29 -11.50 15.12
C GLU A 321 28.26 -12.63 15.02
N GLY A 322 27.93 -13.08 13.80
CA GLY A 322 27.06 -14.23 13.55
C GLY A 322 25.58 -13.88 13.34
N ARG A 323 25.21 -12.60 13.18
CA ARG A 323 23.85 -12.21 12.77
C ARG A 323 23.67 -12.46 11.29
N ARG A 324 22.47 -12.94 10.89
CA ARG A 324 22.12 -13.07 9.47
C ARG A 324 21.76 -11.70 8.92
N TRP A 325 21.94 -11.49 7.64
CA TRP A 325 21.48 -10.27 6.96
C TRP A 325 19.97 -10.05 7.14
N SER A 326 19.19 -11.12 7.04
CA SER A 326 17.73 -11.12 7.21
C SER A 326 17.25 -10.79 8.64
N ASP A 327 18.14 -10.81 9.63
CA ASP A 327 17.84 -10.39 11.00
C ASP A 327 17.81 -8.85 11.15
N VAL A 328 18.26 -8.10 10.14
CA VAL A 328 18.48 -6.66 10.21
C VAL A 328 17.52 -5.90 9.30
N ALA A 329 16.88 -4.88 9.85
CA ALA A 329 16.10 -3.91 9.07
C ALA A 329 16.58 -2.49 9.32
N VAL A 330 16.55 -1.67 8.25
CA VAL A 330 16.75 -0.22 8.35
C VAL A 330 15.46 0.49 8.00
N LEU A 331 14.95 1.25 8.94
CA LEU A 331 13.67 1.94 8.90
C LEU A 331 13.89 3.44 8.73
N TYR A 332 13.16 4.06 7.82
CA TYR A 332 13.23 5.49 7.55
C TYR A 332 11.84 6.08 7.31
N ARG A 333 11.71 7.40 7.46
CA ARG A 333 10.42 8.09 7.28
C ARG A 333 10.03 8.23 5.81
N SER A 334 11.02 8.43 4.93
CA SER A 334 10.79 8.72 3.51
C SER A 334 11.79 7.99 2.63
N ASN A 335 11.36 7.51 1.46
CA ASN A 335 12.21 6.84 0.47
C ASN A 335 13.37 7.72 -0.07
N ILE A 336 13.31 9.04 0.13
CA ILE A 336 14.42 9.93 -0.23
C ILE A 336 15.68 9.60 0.57
N GLN A 337 15.53 9.13 1.82
CA GLN A 337 16.64 8.75 2.70
C GLN A 337 17.34 7.46 2.26
N SER A 338 16.64 6.59 1.52
CA SER A 338 17.21 5.28 1.14
C SER A 338 18.36 5.39 0.15
N LYS A 339 18.40 6.41 -0.72
CA LYS A 339 19.39 6.50 -1.79
C LYS A 339 20.84 6.49 -1.28
N ILE A 340 21.16 7.36 -0.33
CA ILE A 340 22.51 7.45 0.27
C ILE A 340 22.84 6.14 1.00
N LEU A 341 21.85 5.60 1.72
CA LEU A 341 22.01 4.33 2.41
C LEU A 341 22.28 3.16 1.44
N GLU A 342 21.58 3.10 0.31
CA GLU A 342 21.81 2.08 -0.71
C GLU A 342 23.20 2.17 -1.32
N GLU A 343 23.71 3.40 -1.56
CA GLU A 343 25.05 3.65 -2.06
C GLU A 343 26.10 3.11 -1.06
N GLU A 344 25.97 3.43 0.22
CA GLU A 344 26.91 2.98 1.26
C GLU A 344 26.83 1.47 1.54
N LEU A 345 25.64 0.87 1.48
CA LEU A 345 25.48 -0.58 1.60
C LEU A 345 26.16 -1.32 0.44
N ARG A 346 26.09 -0.79 -0.79
CA ARG A 346 26.81 -1.36 -1.94
C ARG A 346 28.32 -1.26 -1.77
N VAL A 347 28.82 -0.10 -1.35
CA VAL A 347 30.26 0.10 -1.05
C VAL A 347 30.72 -0.86 0.04
N ALA A 348 29.88 -1.10 1.03
CA ALA A 348 30.16 -2.03 2.11
C ALA A 348 29.90 -3.51 1.74
N GLU A 349 29.46 -3.82 0.51
CA GLU A 349 29.08 -5.17 0.04
C GLU A 349 28.03 -5.84 0.93
N VAL A 350 27.06 -5.06 1.43
CA VAL A 350 25.93 -5.55 2.23
C VAL A 350 24.77 -5.83 1.29
N PRO A 351 24.29 -7.08 1.18
CA PRO A 351 23.11 -7.39 0.35
C PRO A 351 21.86 -6.83 1.00
N TYR A 352 21.02 -6.16 0.23
CA TYR A 352 19.77 -5.58 0.72
C TYR A 352 18.61 -5.78 -0.25
N VAL A 353 17.40 -5.62 0.27
CA VAL A 353 16.16 -5.56 -0.51
C VAL A 353 15.32 -4.40 -0.01
N MET A 354 14.70 -3.65 -0.94
CA MET A 354 13.75 -2.59 -0.61
C MET A 354 12.34 -3.17 -0.52
N TYR A 355 11.73 -3.02 0.66
CA TYR A 355 10.36 -3.40 0.88
C TYR A 355 9.44 -2.20 0.59
N GLY A 356 8.40 -2.41 -0.25
CA GLY A 356 7.51 -1.32 -0.65
C GLY A 356 8.07 -0.40 -1.75
N GLY A 357 9.05 -0.86 -2.54
CA GLY A 357 9.53 -0.20 -3.77
C GLY A 357 8.45 -0.19 -4.86
N GLN A 358 8.76 0.38 -6.05
CA GLN A 358 7.81 0.43 -7.18
C GLN A 358 7.32 -0.98 -7.51
N GLN A 359 6.02 -1.18 -7.37
CA GLN A 359 5.38 -2.49 -7.51
C GLN A 359 5.58 -3.06 -8.89
N PHE A 360 5.75 -4.36 -8.95
CA PHE A 360 5.89 -5.11 -10.20
C PHE A 360 4.71 -4.92 -11.15
N PHE A 361 3.47 -5.00 -10.65
CA PHE A 361 2.27 -4.83 -11.47
C PHE A 361 2.00 -3.35 -11.83
N GLU A 362 2.69 -2.40 -11.19
CA GLU A 362 2.67 -0.98 -11.53
C GLU A 362 3.67 -0.61 -12.64
N ARG A 363 4.56 -1.53 -13.03
CA ARG A 363 5.54 -1.30 -14.09
C ARG A 363 4.83 -1.18 -15.43
N LYS A 364 5.30 -0.22 -16.25
CA LYS A 364 4.66 0.15 -17.52
C LYS A 364 4.44 -1.07 -18.42
N GLU A 365 5.49 -1.86 -18.66
CA GLU A 365 5.47 -3.03 -19.53
C GLU A 365 4.51 -4.12 -19.05
N VAL A 366 4.37 -4.28 -17.73
CA VAL A 366 3.43 -5.22 -17.11
C VAL A 366 2.00 -4.74 -17.28
N LYS A 367 1.73 -3.46 -16.99
CA LYS A 367 0.41 -2.85 -17.21
C LYS A 367 -0.03 -2.87 -18.67
N ASP A 368 0.90 -2.75 -19.60
CA ASP A 368 0.59 -2.79 -21.02
C ASP A 368 0.08 -4.19 -21.43
N VAL A 369 0.73 -5.28 -20.98
CA VAL A 369 0.23 -6.65 -21.20
C VAL A 369 -1.12 -6.87 -20.53
N ILE A 370 -1.28 -6.45 -19.28
CA ILE A 370 -2.56 -6.56 -18.55
C ILE A 370 -3.68 -5.82 -19.30
N ALA A 371 -3.41 -4.65 -19.86
CA ALA A 371 -4.41 -3.89 -20.60
C ALA A 371 -4.87 -4.63 -21.88
N TYR A 372 -3.99 -5.31 -22.60
CA TYR A 372 -4.39 -6.19 -23.72
C TYR A 372 -5.35 -7.30 -23.27
N LEU A 373 -5.05 -7.95 -22.15
CA LEU A 373 -5.88 -9.01 -21.59
C LEU A 373 -7.24 -8.48 -21.12
N ARG A 374 -7.26 -7.28 -20.56
CA ARG A 374 -8.52 -6.60 -20.16
C ARG A 374 -9.40 -6.31 -21.36
N VAL A 375 -8.83 -5.79 -22.45
CA VAL A 375 -9.58 -5.54 -23.69
C VAL A 375 -10.11 -6.83 -24.29
N ALA A 376 -9.33 -7.91 -24.30
CA ALA A 376 -9.78 -9.20 -24.82
C ALA A 376 -10.96 -9.78 -24.01
N LEU A 377 -10.98 -9.58 -22.68
CA LEU A 377 -12.09 -10.00 -21.82
C LEU A 377 -13.31 -9.07 -21.90
N ASN A 378 -13.07 -7.78 -21.98
CA ASN A 378 -14.10 -6.75 -22.00
C ASN A 378 -13.72 -5.64 -22.99
N PRO A 379 -14.13 -5.73 -24.25
CA PRO A 379 -13.87 -4.68 -25.26
C PRO A 379 -14.44 -3.31 -24.92
N LYS A 380 -15.37 -3.22 -23.94
CA LYS A 380 -15.92 -1.96 -23.44
C LYS A 380 -15.00 -1.25 -22.44
N ASP A 381 -13.89 -1.89 -22.03
CA ASP A 381 -12.88 -1.28 -21.17
C ASP A 381 -12.07 -0.24 -21.97
N GLU A 382 -12.63 0.94 -22.08
CA GLU A 382 -12.10 2.01 -22.90
C GLU A 382 -10.72 2.51 -22.45
N LEU A 383 -10.45 2.52 -21.14
CA LEU A 383 -9.13 2.92 -20.64
C LEU A 383 -8.05 1.92 -21.03
N ALA A 384 -8.33 0.63 -20.89
CA ALA A 384 -7.41 -0.41 -21.33
C ALA A 384 -7.20 -0.33 -22.86
N LEU A 385 -8.26 -0.15 -23.64
CA LEU A 385 -8.19 -0.01 -25.09
C LEU A 385 -7.36 1.21 -25.49
N ARG A 386 -7.62 2.39 -24.95
CA ARG A 386 -6.86 3.61 -25.24
C ARG A 386 -5.38 3.48 -24.89
N ARG A 387 -5.06 2.70 -23.85
CA ARG A 387 -3.68 2.45 -23.45
C ARG A 387 -2.90 1.66 -24.47
N VAL A 388 -3.52 0.65 -25.13
CA VAL A 388 -2.80 -0.33 -25.95
C VAL A 388 -3.07 -0.22 -27.44
N ILE A 389 -4.05 0.55 -27.88
CA ILE A 389 -4.41 0.67 -29.31
C ILE A 389 -3.22 1.10 -30.18
N ASN A 390 -2.29 1.90 -29.65
CA ASN A 390 -1.05 2.32 -30.31
C ASN A 390 0.21 1.90 -29.56
N TYR A 391 0.16 0.85 -28.76
CA TYR A 391 1.34 0.35 -28.08
C TYR A 391 1.46 -1.18 -28.19
N PRO A 392 2.58 -1.72 -28.73
CA PRO A 392 3.66 -0.99 -29.44
C PRO A 392 3.16 -0.12 -30.61
N ALA A 393 4.00 0.84 -31.06
CA ALA A 393 3.57 1.86 -32.02
C ALA A 393 3.10 1.23 -33.36
N ARG A 394 1.85 1.57 -33.82
CA ARG A 394 1.26 1.08 -35.06
C ARG A 394 0.59 2.16 -35.90
N GLY A 395 1.03 3.40 -35.72
CA GLY A 395 0.53 4.54 -36.51
C GLY A 395 -0.83 5.10 -36.07
N VAL A 396 -1.36 4.67 -34.93
CA VAL A 396 -2.62 5.20 -34.36
C VAL A 396 -2.29 6.36 -33.41
N GLY A 397 -2.07 7.55 -33.96
CA GLY A 397 -1.72 8.75 -33.17
C GLY A 397 -2.89 9.31 -32.35
N ALA A 398 -2.59 10.31 -31.50
CA ALA A 398 -3.57 10.96 -30.62
C ALA A 398 -4.78 11.53 -31.40
N THR A 399 -4.54 12.17 -32.55
CA THR A 399 -5.61 12.69 -33.41
C THR A 399 -6.53 11.62 -33.97
N THR A 400 -6.01 10.41 -34.23
CA THR A 400 -6.83 9.27 -34.63
C THR A 400 -7.69 8.77 -33.47
N VAL A 401 -7.12 8.68 -32.28
CA VAL A 401 -7.86 8.29 -31.07
C VAL A 401 -8.97 9.30 -30.76
N GLU A 402 -8.72 10.60 -30.89
CA GLU A 402 -9.74 11.64 -30.71
C GLU A 402 -10.89 11.50 -31.70
N LYS A 403 -10.60 11.20 -32.99
CA LYS A 403 -11.64 10.94 -34.00
C LYS A 403 -12.49 9.73 -33.65
N LEU A 404 -11.87 8.65 -33.18
CA LEU A 404 -12.58 7.44 -32.73
C LEU A 404 -13.49 7.73 -31.53
N VAL A 405 -13.01 8.50 -30.56
CA VAL A 405 -13.80 8.93 -29.38
C VAL A 405 -14.98 9.78 -29.81
N THR A 406 -14.75 10.78 -30.69
CA THR A 406 -15.82 11.65 -31.20
C THR A 406 -16.88 10.83 -31.95
N ALA A 407 -16.45 9.86 -32.76
CA ALA A 407 -17.37 8.98 -33.49
C ALA A 407 -18.18 8.06 -32.55
N SER A 408 -17.56 7.52 -31.51
CA SER A 408 -18.25 6.68 -30.53
C SER A 408 -19.29 7.48 -29.74
N GLN A 409 -18.96 8.70 -29.33
CA GLN A 409 -19.88 9.61 -28.63
C GLN A 409 -21.06 10.02 -29.51
N ALA A 410 -20.79 10.41 -30.76
CA ALA A 410 -21.82 10.78 -31.72
C ALA A 410 -22.76 9.63 -32.07
N GLY A 411 -22.23 8.40 -32.15
CA GLY A 411 -22.99 7.18 -32.42
C GLY A 411 -23.64 6.54 -31.18
N HIS A 412 -23.42 7.06 -30.00
CA HIS A 412 -23.82 6.43 -28.72
C HIS A 412 -23.36 4.96 -28.63
N THR A 413 -22.18 4.65 -29.15
CA THR A 413 -21.57 3.30 -29.18
C THR A 413 -20.30 3.26 -28.34
N THR A 414 -19.76 2.06 -28.10
CA THR A 414 -18.46 1.93 -27.42
C THR A 414 -17.32 2.33 -28.37
N LEU A 415 -16.16 2.68 -27.79
CA LEU A 415 -14.97 2.96 -28.60
C LEU A 415 -14.56 1.74 -29.43
N TRP A 416 -14.76 0.52 -28.93
CA TRP A 416 -14.51 -0.71 -29.67
C TRP A 416 -15.39 -0.83 -30.92
N ASP A 417 -16.68 -0.55 -30.79
CA ASP A 417 -17.63 -0.59 -31.91
C ASP A 417 -17.34 0.50 -32.95
N ALA A 418 -16.73 1.60 -32.54
CA ALA A 418 -16.32 2.67 -33.44
C ALA A 418 -15.05 2.36 -34.24
N LEU A 419 -14.21 1.40 -33.82
CA LEU A 419 -12.96 1.04 -34.53
C LEU A 419 -13.16 0.66 -36.01
N PRO A 420 -14.11 -0.24 -36.36
CA PRO A 420 -14.33 -0.62 -37.76
C PRO A 420 -15.06 0.45 -38.56
N THR A 421 -15.93 1.25 -37.93
CA THR A 421 -16.88 2.15 -38.62
C THR A 421 -16.35 3.57 -38.84
N THR A 422 -15.40 4.01 -38.02
CA THR A 422 -14.83 5.36 -38.18
C THR A 422 -13.92 5.47 -39.41
N GLU A 423 -14.08 6.54 -40.13
CA GLU A 423 -13.29 6.81 -41.34
C GLU A 423 -11.86 7.23 -40.98
N VAL A 424 -10.95 6.26 -41.05
CA VAL A 424 -9.51 6.40 -40.78
C VAL A 424 -8.75 5.75 -41.95
N HIS A 425 -7.69 6.38 -42.44
CA HIS A 425 -6.96 5.93 -43.61
C HIS A 425 -5.47 5.65 -43.34
N GLY A 426 -4.82 4.96 -44.28
CA GLY A 426 -3.37 4.73 -44.30
C GLY A 426 -2.88 3.87 -43.13
N ALA A 427 -1.71 4.21 -42.57
CA ALA A 427 -1.07 3.46 -41.50
C ALA A 427 -1.96 3.28 -40.28
N ALA A 428 -2.76 4.29 -39.93
CA ALA A 428 -3.65 4.20 -38.76
C ALA A 428 -4.77 3.16 -38.96
N ARG A 429 -5.34 3.01 -40.16
CA ARG A 429 -6.33 1.96 -40.48
C ARG A 429 -5.70 0.57 -40.37
N ASN A 430 -4.49 0.39 -40.94
CA ASN A 430 -3.78 -0.87 -40.83
C ASN A 430 -3.48 -1.23 -39.39
N GLY A 431 -3.01 -0.27 -38.59
CA GLY A 431 -2.72 -0.47 -37.17
C GLY A 431 -3.95 -0.83 -36.34
N ILE A 432 -5.11 -0.22 -36.63
CA ILE A 432 -6.38 -0.58 -35.98
C ILE A 432 -6.77 -2.01 -36.36
N THR A 433 -6.67 -2.38 -37.64
CA THR A 433 -7.01 -3.73 -38.11
C THR A 433 -6.12 -4.78 -37.47
N GLU A 434 -4.81 -4.54 -37.40
CA GLU A 434 -3.85 -5.40 -36.72
C GLU A 434 -4.20 -5.57 -35.24
N PHE A 435 -4.46 -4.46 -34.54
CA PHE A 435 -4.85 -4.46 -33.13
C PHE A 435 -6.11 -5.29 -32.88
N VAL A 436 -7.17 -5.06 -33.68
CA VAL A 436 -8.43 -5.81 -33.57
C VAL A 436 -8.18 -7.29 -33.82
N THR A 437 -7.37 -7.64 -34.84
CA THR A 437 -7.04 -9.04 -35.17
C THR A 437 -6.36 -9.76 -34.00
N VAL A 438 -5.41 -9.10 -33.34
CA VAL A 438 -4.71 -9.68 -32.18
C VAL A 438 -5.69 -9.89 -31.02
N VAL A 439 -6.50 -8.87 -30.68
CA VAL A 439 -7.47 -8.96 -29.59
C VAL A 439 -8.51 -10.06 -29.83
N GLU A 440 -9.08 -10.14 -31.04
CA GLU A 440 -10.06 -11.17 -31.40
C GLU A 440 -9.44 -12.58 -31.38
N ARG A 441 -8.17 -12.74 -31.75
CA ARG A 441 -7.44 -14.01 -31.66
C ARG A 441 -7.28 -14.43 -30.21
N VAL A 442 -6.86 -13.50 -29.32
CA VAL A 442 -6.75 -13.78 -27.87
C VAL A 442 -8.12 -14.19 -27.32
N LYS A 443 -9.16 -13.46 -27.66
CA LYS A 443 -10.53 -13.76 -27.22
C LYS A 443 -10.98 -15.14 -27.69
N ALA A 444 -10.80 -15.47 -28.97
CA ALA A 444 -11.14 -16.78 -29.51
C ALA A 444 -10.37 -17.92 -28.84
N SER A 445 -9.10 -17.68 -28.49
CA SER A 445 -8.27 -18.63 -27.74
C SER A 445 -8.79 -18.86 -26.32
N LEU A 446 -9.25 -17.79 -25.66
CA LEU A 446 -9.85 -17.86 -24.34
C LEU A 446 -11.20 -18.62 -24.35
N ASP A 447 -12.04 -18.30 -25.32
CA ASP A 447 -13.35 -18.96 -25.51
C ASP A 447 -13.20 -20.43 -25.89
N GLY A 448 -12.13 -20.78 -26.61
CA GLY A 448 -11.78 -22.14 -27.04
C GLY A 448 -11.12 -22.99 -25.95
N GLY A 449 -10.87 -22.45 -24.76
CA GLY A 449 -10.27 -23.20 -23.63
C GLY A 449 -8.80 -23.58 -23.84
N HIS A 450 -8.06 -22.85 -24.71
CA HIS A 450 -6.64 -23.09 -24.92
C HIS A 450 -5.80 -22.71 -23.69
N ASN A 451 -4.55 -23.18 -23.64
CA ASN A 451 -3.63 -22.86 -22.56
C ASN A 451 -3.43 -21.34 -22.46
N LEU A 452 -3.86 -20.75 -21.34
CA LEU A 452 -3.88 -19.32 -21.14
C LEU A 452 -2.47 -18.70 -21.19
N VAL A 453 -1.46 -19.37 -20.63
CA VAL A 453 -0.07 -18.86 -20.63
C VAL A 453 0.49 -18.83 -22.05
N GLU A 454 0.24 -19.88 -22.84
CA GLU A 454 0.66 -19.92 -24.25
C GLU A 454 -0.10 -18.88 -25.10
N THR A 455 -1.39 -18.65 -24.80
CA THR A 455 -2.16 -17.59 -25.45
C THR A 455 -1.53 -16.21 -25.20
N VAL A 456 -1.14 -15.92 -23.95
CA VAL A 456 -0.50 -14.64 -23.59
C VAL A 456 0.90 -14.52 -24.20
N LYS A 457 1.70 -15.58 -24.23
CA LYS A 457 3.00 -15.59 -24.88
C LYS A 457 2.88 -15.31 -26.38
N THR A 458 1.96 -15.97 -27.07
CA THR A 458 1.69 -15.75 -28.49
C THR A 458 1.27 -14.29 -28.74
N MET A 459 0.39 -13.74 -27.90
CA MET A 459 0.00 -12.33 -27.98
C MET A 459 1.22 -11.40 -27.86
N ILE A 460 2.10 -11.62 -26.87
CA ILE A 460 3.31 -10.81 -26.64
C ILE A 460 4.23 -10.84 -27.89
N GLN A 461 4.35 -12.00 -28.53
CA GLN A 461 5.13 -12.17 -29.76
C GLN A 461 4.45 -11.46 -30.95
N ASP A 462 3.15 -11.67 -31.13
CA ASP A 462 2.36 -11.06 -32.23
C ASP A 462 2.39 -9.53 -32.21
N ILE A 463 2.36 -8.92 -31.01
CA ILE A 463 2.46 -7.46 -30.89
C ILE A 463 3.90 -6.93 -30.97
N GLY A 464 4.92 -7.79 -31.03
CA GLY A 464 6.33 -7.39 -31.07
C GLY A 464 6.83 -6.67 -29.81
N LEU A 465 6.25 -6.96 -28.64
CA LEU A 465 6.54 -6.22 -27.40
C LEU A 465 8.01 -6.30 -26.99
N TYR A 466 8.65 -7.45 -27.13
CA TYR A 466 10.07 -7.60 -26.73
C TYR A 466 11.00 -6.75 -27.59
N ASP A 467 10.71 -6.60 -28.87
CA ASP A 467 11.52 -5.77 -29.77
C ASP A 467 11.31 -4.28 -29.47
N ASP A 468 10.08 -3.87 -29.18
CA ASP A 468 9.81 -2.51 -28.72
C ASP A 468 10.55 -2.19 -27.41
N LEU A 469 10.53 -3.11 -26.43
CA LEU A 469 11.25 -2.92 -25.17
C LEU A 469 12.78 -2.84 -25.35
N ARG A 470 13.34 -3.58 -26.33
CA ARG A 470 14.77 -3.48 -26.68
C ARG A 470 15.10 -2.14 -27.33
N MET A 471 14.27 -1.67 -28.25
CA MET A 471 14.48 -0.40 -28.97
C MET A 471 14.27 0.81 -28.07
N ALA A 472 13.31 0.77 -27.15
CA ALA A 472 12.97 1.90 -26.27
C ALA A 472 13.88 2.03 -25.04
N ALA A 473 14.79 1.09 -24.81
CA ALA A 473 15.63 1.09 -23.61
C ALA A 473 16.95 1.84 -23.82
N ALA A 474 17.37 2.60 -22.80
CA ALA A 474 18.63 3.34 -22.81
C ALA A 474 19.89 2.42 -22.77
N SER A 475 19.74 1.13 -22.41
CA SER A 475 20.81 0.14 -22.40
C SER A 475 20.27 -1.28 -22.50
N GLY A 476 21.10 -2.23 -22.95
CA GLY A 476 20.72 -3.64 -23.03
C GLY A 476 20.30 -4.23 -21.68
N SER A 477 20.95 -3.82 -20.59
CA SER A 477 20.56 -4.25 -19.24
C SER A 477 19.23 -3.66 -18.77
N ALA A 478 18.87 -2.46 -19.23
CA ALA A 478 17.57 -1.87 -18.97
C ALA A 478 16.47 -2.58 -19.78
N ALA A 479 16.75 -2.95 -21.03
CA ALA A 479 15.87 -3.76 -21.86
C ALA A 479 15.60 -5.12 -21.20
N GLN A 480 16.66 -5.83 -20.80
CA GLN A 480 16.53 -7.15 -20.20
C GLN A 480 15.68 -7.11 -18.92
N ARG A 481 15.90 -6.13 -18.03
CA ARG A 481 15.06 -5.98 -16.83
C ARG A 481 13.57 -5.81 -17.15
N ARG A 482 13.21 -5.09 -18.23
CA ARG A 482 11.80 -4.94 -18.65
C ARG A 482 11.25 -6.24 -19.22
N ILE A 483 12.05 -6.97 -20.00
CA ILE A 483 11.68 -8.30 -20.51
C ILE A 483 11.47 -9.26 -19.34
N ASP A 484 12.39 -9.31 -18.37
CA ASP A 484 12.25 -10.14 -17.16
C ASP A 484 10.98 -9.82 -16.37
N ASN A 485 10.51 -8.57 -16.41
CA ASN A 485 9.23 -8.20 -15.81
C ASN A 485 8.04 -8.81 -16.55
N VAL A 486 8.07 -8.84 -17.86
CA VAL A 486 7.00 -9.48 -18.67
C VAL A 486 7.02 -11.00 -18.46
N GLU A 487 8.19 -11.62 -18.43
CA GLU A 487 8.33 -13.06 -18.12
C GLU A 487 7.88 -13.37 -16.68
N GLY A 488 8.15 -12.46 -15.74
CA GLY A 488 7.67 -12.56 -14.36
C GLY A 488 6.13 -12.57 -14.28
N LEU A 489 5.44 -11.80 -15.14
CA LEU A 489 3.98 -11.81 -15.24
C LEU A 489 3.47 -13.17 -15.73
N LEU A 490 4.11 -13.76 -16.76
CA LEU A 490 3.76 -15.10 -17.25
C LEU A 490 3.95 -16.16 -16.17
N GLY A 491 5.05 -16.09 -15.40
CA GLY A 491 5.28 -16.96 -14.25
C GLY A 491 4.23 -16.80 -13.14
N SER A 492 3.78 -15.56 -12.88
CA SER A 492 2.69 -15.30 -11.93
C SER A 492 1.37 -15.90 -12.40
N LEU A 493 1.04 -15.74 -13.69
CA LEU A 493 -0.14 -16.32 -14.30
C LEU A 493 -0.13 -17.85 -14.21
N GLN A 494 1.02 -18.50 -14.51
CA GLN A 494 1.17 -19.96 -14.41
C GLN A 494 0.91 -20.43 -12.98
N ARG A 495 1.55 -19.82 -11.97
CA ARG A 495 1.33 -20.18 -10.56
C ARG A 495 -0.12 -20.00 -10.11
N PHE A 496 -0.81 -19.00 -10.65
CA PHE A 496 -2.23 -18.81 -10.39
C PHE A 496 -3.09 -19.95 -10.93
N LEU A 497 -2.80 -20.41 -12.16
CA LEU A 497 -3.49 -21.53 -12.80
C LEU A 497 -3.23 -22.86 -12.10
N ASP A 498 -2.00 -23.09 -11.65
CA ASP A 498 -1.60 -24.31 -10.94
C ASP A 498 -2.37 -24.50 -9.61
N ARG A 499 -2.95 -23.43 -9.06
CA ARG A 499 -3.83 -23.48 -7.88
C ARG A 499 -5.26 -23.95 -8.18
N GLY A 500 -5.56 -24.38 -9.42
CA GLY A 500 -6.77 -25.10 -9.78
C GLY A 500 -8.03 -24.25 -9.94
N LYS A 501 -8.00 -23.21 -10.76
CA LYS A 501 -9.15 -22.31 -10.98
C LYS A 501 -9.83 -22.54 -12.34
N GLY A 502 -11.16 -22.37 -12.36
CA GLY A 502 -12.07 -22.81 -13.42
C GLY A 502 -12.17 -21.88 -14.65
N VAL A 503 -13.29 -21.96 -15.37
CA VAL A 503 -13.57 -21.41 -16.72
C VAL A 503 -13.33 -19.88 -16.84
N ASP A 504 -13.37 -19.12 -15.74
CA ASP A 504 -13.14 -17.67 -15.72
C ASP A 504 -11.72 -17.28 -15.19
N ALA A 505 -10.74 -18.18 -15.36
CA ALA A 505 -9.42 -18.05 -14.73
C ALA A 505 -8.71 -16.71 -15.03
N LEU A 506 -8.77 -16.19 -16.25
CA LEU A 506 -8.17 -14.91 -16.60
C LEU A 506 -8.88 -13.74 -15.92
N ALA A 507 -10.21 -13.72 -15.91
CA ALA A 507 -10.96 -12.67 -15.26
C ALA A 507 -10.74 -12.67 -13.74
N GLU A 508 -10.57 -13.85 -13.13
CA GLU A 508 -10.20 -13.98 -11.72
C GLU A 508 -8.77 -13.53 -11.46
N TYR A 509 -7.83 -13.91 -12.32
CA TYR A 509 -6.45 -13.45 -12.23
C TYR A 509 -6.34 -11.93 -12.29
N LEU A 510 -6.94 -11.29 -13.29
CA LEU A 510 -6.90 -9.84 -13.44
C LEU A 510 -7.58 -9.10 -12.26
N ARG A 511 -8.66 -9.67 -11.73
CA ARG A 511 -9.29 -9.15 -10.51
C ARG A 511 -8.39 -9.31 -9.27
N HIS A 512 -7.70 -10.44 -9.18
CA HIS A 512 -6.72 -10.68 -8.12
C HIS A 512 -5.59 -9.65 -8.15
N LEU A 513 -5.06 -9.37 -9.34
CA LEU A 513 -4.04 -8.32 -9.53
C LEU A 513 -4.53 -6.93 -9.13
N SER A 514 -5.79 -6.61 -9.39
CA SER A 514 -6.38 -5.32 -8.99
C SER A 514 -6.57 -5.20 -7.47
N LEU A 515 -6.70 -6.34 -6.76
CA LEU A 515 -6.86 -6.40 -5.30
C LEU A 515 -5.54 -6.63 -4.56
N GLU A 516 -4.47 -7.04 -5.26
CA GLU A 516 -3.13 -7.12 -4.67
C GLU A 516 -2.66 -5.70 -4.38
N SER A 517 -2.73 -5.34 -3.11
CA SER A 517 -2.14 -4.10 -2.62
C SER A 517 -0.61 -4.25 -2.55
N LYS A 518 0.04 -3.12 -2.31
CA LYS A 518 1.51 -2.93 -2.28
C LYS A 518 2.32 -3.93 -1.45
N ASP A 519 1.68 -4.74 -0.63
CA ASP A 519 2.31 -5.49 0.46
C ASP A 519 2.66 -6.96 0.13
N ASP A 520 2.23 -7.50 -1.02
CA ASP A 520 2.21 -8.95 -1.25
C ASP A 520 3.44 -9.55 -1.97
N LYS A 521 4.58 -8.84 -2.00
CA LYS A 521 5.79 -9.33 -2.71
C LYS A 521 6.98 -9.54 -1.81
N GLU A 522 6.90 -10.53 -0.95
CA GLU A 522 7.95 -10.77 0.04
C GLU A 522 8.64 -12.14 -0.01
N ASP A 523 8.35 -12.99 -0.96
CA ASP A 523 8.85 -14.37 -0.90
C ASP A 523 10.34 -14.53 -1.32
N ASP A 524 11.05 -13.45 -1.70
CA ASP A 524 12.48 -13.52 -2.02
C ASP A 524 13.34 -12.51 -1.23
N THR A 525 13.09 -12.39 0.06
CA THR A 525 13.97 -11.59 0.93
C THR A 525 15.31 -12.27 1.18
N GLY A 526 15.42 -13.58 0.96
CA GLY A 526 16.67 -14.32 1.08
C GLY A 526 17.50 -13.93 2.31
N GLU A 527 18.81 -14.13 2.24
CA GLU A 527 19.80 -13.62 3.21
C GLU A 527 20.15 -12.14 2.88
N LYS A 528 19.19 -11.20 3.06
CA LYS A 528 19.35 -9.76 2.71
C LYS A 528 18.84 -8.87 3.84
N VAL A 529 19.47 -7.69 3.99
CA VAL A 529 19.01 -6.63 4.89
C VAL A 529 17.74 -6.00 4.31
N ILE A 530 16.74 -5.75 5.15
CA ILE A 530 15.49 -5.14 4.72
C ILE A 530 15.55 -3.63 4.89
N LEU A 531 15.31 -2.88 3.80
CA LEU A 531 15.17 -1.44 3.80
C LEU A 531 13.70 -1.10 3.60
N THR A 532 13.08 -0.37 4.53
CA THR A 532 11.66 -0.01 4.41
C THR A 532 11.32 1.30 5.11
N THR A 533 10.20 1.91 4.71
CA THR A 533 9.67 3.05 5.45
C THR A 533 9.08 2.60 6.79
N LEU A 534 9.00 3.52 7.76
CA LEU A 534 8.31 3.26 9.04
C LEU A 534 6.87 2.78 8.85
N HIS A 535 6.15 3.29 7.83
CA HIS A 535 4.82 2.83 7.48
C HIS A 535 4.82 1.40 6.94
N GLY A 536 5.78 1.07 6.05
CA GLY A 536 5.93 -0.27 5.49
C GLY A 536 6.40 -1.30 6.50
N ALA A 537 7.00 -0.87 7.60
CA ALA A 537 7.42 -1.75 8.69
C ALA A 537 6.26 -2.21 9.60
N LYS A 538 5.06 -1.61 9.46
CA LYS A 538 3.90 -2.05 10.25
C LYS A 538 3.56 -3.50 9.94
N GLY A 539 3.34 -4.30 10.98
CA GLY A 539 3.12 -5.75 10.85
C GLY A 539 4.40 -6.59 10.86
N LEU A 540 5.56 -6.00 10.52
CA LEU A 540 6.84 -6.70 10.52
C LEU A 540 7.52 -6.67 11.90
N GLU A 541 8.57 -7.50 12.06
CA GLU A 541 9.40 -7.54 13.26
C GLU A 541 10.79 -8.11 12.94
N PHE A 542 11.82 -7.56 13.58
CA PHE A 542 13.20 -7.91 13.27
C PHE A 542 14.03 -8.02 14.55
N PRO A 543 14.97 -8.97 14.63
CA PRO A 543 15.92 -9.05 15.74
C PRO A 543 16.69 -7.74 15.97
N VAL A 544 17.08 -7.05 14.90
CA VAL A 544 17.84 -5.80 14.93
C VAL A 544 17.18 -4.76 14.04
N CYS A 545 16.88 -3.59 14.58
CA CYS A 545 16.34 -2.46 13.82
C CYS A 545 17.24 -1.23 13.92
N PHE A 546 17.48 -0.60 12.79
CA PHE A 546 18.03 0.75 12.69
C PHE A 546 16.88 1.70 12.32
N MET A 547 16.67 2.75 13.11
CA MET A 547 15.81 3.87 12.74
C MET A 547 16.71 5.05 12.42
N ILE A 548 16.74 5.49 11.16
CA ILE A 548 17.63 6.54 10.69
C ILE A 548 16.91 7.87 10.49
N GLY A 549 17.64 8.98 10.66
CA GLY A 549 17.13 10.32 10.44
C GLY A 549 16.15 10.78 11.50
N LEU A 550 16.44 10.53 12.78
CA LEU A 550 15.64 11.05 13.88
C LEU A 550 15.89 12.56 14.10
N GLU A 551 15.36 13.35 13.21
CA GLU A 551 15.54 14.79 13.15
C GLU A 551 14.19 15.49 12.92
N GLU A 552 14.03 16.69 13.45
CA GLU A 552 12.91 17.58 13.09
C GLU A 552 12.88 17.76 11.56
N GLU A 553 11.69 17.88 10.99
CA GLU A 553 11.39 17.96 9.56
C GLU A 553 11.57 16.64 8.79
N LEU A 554 12.15 15.60 9.39
CA LEU A 554 12.17 14.23 8.85
C LEU A 554 11.23 13.31 9.66
N LEU A 555 11.41 13.25 10.97
CA LEU A 555 10.54 12.53 11.89
C LEU A 555 10.45 13.33 13.21
N PRO A 556 9.43 14.16 13.42
CA PRO A 556 8.22 14.34 12.59
C PRO A 556 8.50 14.99 11.24
N HIS A 557 7.65 14.69 10.24
CA HIS A 557 7.80 15.21 8.89
C HIS A 557 7.53 16.72 8.81
N ALA A 558 8.26 17.45 7.93
CA ALA A 558 8.14 18.91 7.77
C ALA A 558 6.69 19.39 7.55
N ARG A 559 5.89 18.66 6.80
CA ARG A 559 4.48 19.00 6.53
C ARG A 559 3.62 19.01 7.79
N THR A 560 3.93 18.16 8.76
CA THR A 560 3.25 18.13 10.07
C THR A 560 3.59 19.34 10.92
N LEU A 561 4.82 19.86 10.78
CA LEU A 561 5.29 21.00 11.57
C LEU A 561 4.86 22.35 11.00
N GLN A 562 4.66 22.44 9.68
CA GLN A 562 4.33 23.68 8.97
C GLN A 562 3.16 23.45 7.99
N PRO A 563 1.94 23.25 8.47
CA PRO A 563 0.80 22.93 7.63
C PRO A 563 0.40 24.05 6.63
N GLN A 564 0.94 25.27 6.77
CA GLN A 564 0.63 26.42 5.89
C GLN A 564 1.73 26.75 4.86
N ALA A 565 2.86 26.06 4.86
CA ALA A 565 4.05 26.47 4.07
C ALA A 565 4.22 25.72 2.74
N THR A 566 3.32 24.82 2.37
CA THR A 566 3.48 23.97 1.20
C THR A 566 2.38 24.17 0.17
N ASP A 567 2.73 23.96 -1.10
CA ASP A 567 1.83 23.97 -2.24
C ASP A 567 0.47 23.30 -1.94
N VAL A 568 -0.58 23.96 -2.35
CA VAL A 568 -2.01 23.61 -2.15
C VAL A 568 -2.36 22.16 -2.55
N THR A 569 -1.49 21.49 -3.29
CA THR A 569 -1.68 20.09 -3.75
C THR A 569 -1.54 19.03 -2.66
N ASP A 570 -0.95 19.36 -1.51
CA ASP A 570 -0.58 18.39 -0.46
C ASP A 570 -1.18 18.70 0.93
N ALA A 571 -2.01 19.75 1.05
CA ALA A 571 -2.57 20.20 2.35
C ALA A 571 -3.49 19.16 3.01
N ASP A 572 -4.11 18.26 2.23
CA ASP A 572 -5.07 17.28 2.72
C ASP A 572 -4.45 16.09 3.46
N HIS A 573 -3.12 16.03 3.55
CA HIS A 573 -2.41 14.91 4.18
C HIS A 573 -1.45 15.35 5.30
N ALA A 574 -1.67 16.53 5.88
CA ALA A 574 -0.95 16.94 7.08
C ALA A 574 -1.35 16.00 8.23
N THR A 575 -0.48 15.04 8.53
CA THR A 575 -0.62 14.22 9.75
C THR A 575 -0.42 15.12 10.97
N ASP A 576 -1.15 14.83 12.06
CA ASP A 576 -0.90 15.53 13.31
C ASP A 576 0.38 14.98 13.98
N ILE A 577 0.93 15.75 14.92
CA ILE A 577 2.13 15.35 15.67
C ILE A 577 1.92 14.04 16.44
N SER A 578 0.68 13.74 16.81
CA SER A 578 0.31 12.50 17.52
C SER A 578 0.42 11.29 16.61
N GLU A 579 0.13 11.41 15.31
CA GLU A 579 0.32 10.35 14.34
C GLU A 579 1.80 10.12 14.02
N GLU A 580 2.59 11.16 13.84
CA GLU A 580 4.04 11.05 13.68
C GLU A 580 4.69 10.37 14.92
N ARG A 581 4.17 10.67 16.14
CA ARG A 581 4.62 9.97 17.36
C ARG A 581 4.22 8.50 17.37
N ARG A 582 3.01 8.15 16.92
CA ARG A 582 2.61 6.75 16.71
C ARG A 582 3.51 6.05 15.69
N LEU A 583 3.91 6.76 14.65
CA LEU A 583 4.84 6.23 13.64
C LEU A 583 6.23 5.96 14.25
N CYS A 584 6.74 6.85 15.09
CA CYS A 584 7.96 6.61 15.85
C CYS A 584 7.81 5.39 16.78
N TYR A 585 6.71 5.30 17.53
CA TYR A 585 6.36 4.17 18.38
C TYR A 585 6.29 2.85 17.58
N VAL A 586 5.67 2.86 16.39
CA VAL A 586 5.65 1.71 15.49
C VAL A 586 7.08 1.29 15.14
N GLY A 587 7.94 2.22 14.75
CA GLY A 587 9.34 1.91 14.43
C GLY A 587 10.10 1.27 15.58
N ILE A 588 10.04 1.86 16.78
CA ILE A 588 10.69 1.33 17.99
C ILE A 588 10.21 -0.10 18.28
N THR A 589 8.90 -0.35 18.18
CA THR A 589 8.30 -1.66 18.48
C THR A 589 8.50 -2.71 17.38
N ARG A 590 9.22 -2.41 16.29
CA ARG A 590 9.65 -3.42 15.31
C ARG A 590 10.85 -4.22 15.81
N ALA A 591 11.67 -3.64 16.69
CA ALA A 591 12.85 -4.27 17.22
C ALA A 591 12.49 -5.34 18.27
N GLN A 592 13.11 -6.51 18.14
CA GLN A 592 12.98 -7.60 19.11
C GLN A 592 14.08 -7.53 20.18
N ARG A 593 15.34 -7.34 19.77
CA ARG A 593 16.51 -7.48 20.66
C ARG A 593 17.40 -6.24 20.71
N LYS A 594 17.70 -5.63 19.55
CA LYS A 594 18.60 -4.48 19.46
C LYS A 594 17.96 -3.37 18.64
N LEU A 595 18.03 -2.16 19.17
CA LEU A 595 17.55 -0.95 18.50
C LEU A 595 18.68 0.07 18.39
N TYR A 596 18.87 0.60 17.17
CA TYR A 596 19.75 1.72 16.86
C TYR A 596 18.90 2.89 16.42
N LEU A 597 19.13 4.05 17.01
CA LEU A 597 18.51 5.32 16.65
C LEU A 597 19.62 6.21 16.10
N THR A 598 19.49 6.72 14.88
CA THR A 598 20.55 7.54 14.30
C THR A 598 20.04 8.88 13.81
N ARG A 599 20.91 9.87 13.80
CA ARG A 599 20.67 11.18 13.23
C ARG A 599 21.93 11.79 12.65
N ALA A 600 21.76 12.73 11.71
CA ALA A 600 22.84 13.57 11.22
C ALA A 600 22.70 15.01 11.77
N CYS A 601 23.83 15.68 12.01
CA CYS A 601 23.85 17.10 12.40
C CYS A 601 23.57 18.03 11.22
N THR A 602 23.91 17.59 10.00
CA THR A 602 23.66 18.35 8.76
C THR A 602 23.19 17.44 7.64
N ARG A 603 22.35 17.98 6.76
CA ARG A 603 21.93 17.30 5.51
C ARG A 603 21.99 18.25 4.33
N VAL A 604 22.28 17.73 3.15
CA VAL A 604 22.24 18.50 1.91
C VAL A 604 20.80 18.64 1.44
N SER A 605 20.34 19.88 1.25
CA SER A 605 19.07 20.19 0.62
C SER A 605 19.27 21.24 -0.46
N ARG A 606 18.87 20.96 -1.69
CA ARG A 606 19.05 21.84 -2.87
C ARG A 606 20.50 22.33 -3.03
N GLY A 607 21.48 21.43 -2.80
CA GLY A 607 22.92 21.73 -2.91
C GLY A 607 23.53 22.53 -1.75
N ARG A 608 22.78 22.77 -0.65
CA ARG A 608 23.27 23.48 0.54
C ARG A 608 23.25 22.56 1.75
N LEU A 609 24.27 22.63 2.59
CA LEU A 609 24.28 22.01 3.91
C LEU A 609 23.34 22.76 4.84
N ILE A 610 22.36 22.06 5.40
CA ILE A 610 21.38 22.60 6.33
C ILE A 610 21.58 21.91 7.69
N PRO A 611 21.79 22.66 8.78
CA PRO A 611 21.82 22.11 10.14
C PRO A 611 20.49 21.42 10.48
N ARG A 612 20.56 20.32 11.23
CA ARG A 612 19.39 19.54 11.67
C ARG A 612 19.31 19.47 13.18
N THR A 613 18.11 19.71 13.70
CA THR A 613 17.79 19.58 15.12
C THR A 613 17.40 18.13 15.43
N PRO A 614 17.80 17.56 16.57
CA PRO A 614 17.31 16.25 16.99
C PRO A 614 15.79 16.19 17.00
N SER A 615 15.23 15.04 16.63
CA SER A 615 13.80 14.78 16.73
C SER A 615 13.31 14.97 18.17
N ARG A 616 12.17 15.64 18.36
CA ARG A 616 11.50 15.71 19.66
C ARG A 616 11.18 14.34 20.25
N PHE A 617 10.91 13.35 19.40
CA PHE A 617 10.62 11.98 19.85
C PHE A 617 11.84 11.31 20.45
N LEU A 618 13.03 11.65 20.00
CA LEU A 618 14.28 11.17 20.59
C LEU A 618 14.47 11.77 22.01
N LEU A 619 14.09 13.03 22.20
CA LEU A 619 14.16 13.70 23.50
C LEU A 619 13.09 13.20 24.50
N GLU A 620 12.09 12.47 24.02
CA GLU A 620 11.07 11.83 24.85
C GLU A 620 11.53 10.47 25.43
N ILE A 621 12.70 9.98 25.01
CA ILE A 621 13.30 8.72 25.50
C ILE A 621 14.25 9.08 26.66
N PRO A 622 14.12 8.46 27.86
CA PRO A 622 15.02 8.70 28.97
C PRO A 622 16.48 8.35 28.66
N ASP A 623 17.40 9.20 29.11
CA ASP A 623 18.83 9.09 28.84
C ASP A 623 19.43 7.76 29.35
N GLU A 624 18.90 7.21 30.44
CA GLU A 624 19.33 5.92 31.00
C GLU A 624 19.05 4.72 30.08
N LEU A 625 18.19 4.89 29.09
CA LEU A 625 17.91 3.86 28.08
C LEU A 625 18.83 3.98 26.86
N LEU A 626 19.58 5.08 26.75
CA LEU A 626 20.38 5.41 25.58
C LEU A 626 21.88 5.33 25.86
N GLU A 627 22.61 4.74 24.93
CA GLU A 627 24.06 4.88 24.81
C GLU A 627 24.36 5.82 23.65
N VAL A 628 24.76 7.06 23.96
CA VAL A 628 25.06 8.05 22.91
C VAL A 628 26.46 7.83 22.38
N ARG A 629 26.57 7.75 21.04
CA ARG A 629 27.83 7.61 20.30
C ARG A 629 27.99 8.78 19.35
N ASP A 630 28.93 9.66 19.62
CA ASP A 630 29.35 10.72 18.69
C ASP A 630 30.38 10.17 17.69
N LEU A 631 29.91 9.96 16.46
CA LEU A 631 30.75 9.34 15.41
C LEU A 631 31.89 10.25 14.97
N GLY A 632 31.74 11.58 15.11
CA GLY A 632 32.79 12.55 14.81
C GLY A 632 33.91 12.53 15.86
N GLU A 633 33.57 12.38 17.14
CA GLU A 633 34.57 12.23 18.21
C GLU A 633 35.28 10.87 18.12
N GLU A 634 34.54 9.78 17.86
CA GLU A 634 35.14 8.44 17.68
C GLU A 634 36.10 8.41 16.50
N ALA A 635 35.79 9.09 15.39
CA ALA A 635 36.69 9.18 14.25
C ALA A 635 37.98 9.95 14.58
N ARG A 636 37.88 11.04 15.37
CA ARG A 636 39.05 11.82 15.83
C ARG A 636 39.95 11.05 16.79
N GLN A 637 39.34 10.23 17.66
CA GLN A 637 40.12 9.40 18.61
C GLN A 637 40.86 8.24 17.94
N LYS A 638 40.40 7.76 16.77
CA LYS A 638 41.04 6.70 15.99
C LYS A 638 42.25 7.15 15.19
N VAL A 639 42.45 8.43 15.00
CA VAL A 639 43.68 8.95 14.35
C VAL A 639 44.78 9.01 15.39
N PRO A 640 45.87 8.20 15.27
CA PRO A 640 46.95 8.22 16.22
C PRO A 640 47.55 9.64 16.27
N LYS A 641 47.79 10.14 17.49
CA LYS A 641 48.39 11.49 17.68
C LYS A 641 49.70 11.66 16.93
N ASP A 642 50.42 10.57 16.67
CA ASP A 642 51.67 10.57 15.94
C ASP A 642 51.47 10.74 14.41
N GLU A 643 50.37 10.27 13.82
CA GLU A 643 50.04 10.57 12.42
C GLU A 643 49.64 12.03 12.22
N VAL A 644 48.90 12.62 13.17
CA VAL A 644 48.58 14.05 13.14
C VAL A 644 49.86 14.89 13.23
N ARG A 645 50.79 14.51 14.10
CA ARG A 645 52.06 15.19 14.24
C ARG A 645 52.96 15.03 12.98
N SER A 646 52.98 13.85 12.36
CA SER A 646 53.75 13.63 11.15
C SER A 646 53.16 14.34 9.93
N PHE A 647 51.83 14.46 9.86
CA PHE A 647 51.14 15.23 8.83
C PHE A 647 51.50 16.73 8.92
N PHE A 648 51.43 17.32 10.11
CA PHE A 648 51.82 18.72 10.32
C PHE A 648 53.33 18.97 10.25
N ALA A 649 54.16 17.98 10.56
CA ALA A 649 55.62 18.10 10.40
C ALA A 649 56.10 18.09 8.94
N ASN A 650 55.27 17.54 8.03
CA ASN A 650 55.56 17.51 6.59
C ASN A 650 54.95 18.72 5.83
N PHE A 651 54.23 19.60 6.49
CA PHE A 651 53.77 20.90 5.96
C PHE A 651 54.79 21.97 6.40
N SER A 652 55.88 22.13 5.65
CA SER A 652 56.69 23.34 5.71
C SER A 652 55.92 24.43 4.97
N PHE A 653 55.47 25.47 5.70
CA PHE A 653 55.13 26.76 5.12
C PHE A 653 56.46 27.40 4.71
N ASP A 654 56.98 27.10 3.52
CA ASP A 654 57.96 27.94 2.86
C ASP A 654 57.22 28.87 1.90
N ASP A 655 57.39 30.18 2.17
CA ASP A 655 57.00 31.47 1.62
C ASP A 655 56.27 31.55 0.26
#